data_f3c67af2358d56fd79b425bddf53eafe
#
_entry.id   f3c67af2358d56fd79b425bddf53eafe
#
_cell.length_a   1.000
_cell.length_b   1.000
_cell.length_c   1.000
_cell.angle_alpha   90.00
_cell.angle_beta   90.00
_cell.angle_gamma   90.00
#
_symmetry.space_group_name_H-M   'P 1'
#
loop_
_entity.id
_entity.type
_entity.pdbx_description
1 polymer ?
#
loop_
_entity_poly.entity_id
_entity_poly.type
_entity_poly.pdbx_seq_one_letter_code
_entity_poly.pdbx_strand_id
1 'polypeptide(L)'
;MRPHLATLLDDFRRYGSDHAVVSHTGNRSLPSTYAELAELSARFAAGFARRGIASGDRILLWGHNSAAWIAAFYGCILRGILVVPLDAAGDPRFAQRVIAETSPRLLVGDLSLLQKLQPSDVPTLTLDATGLPAPSYEPVPGLNRSTPLQIIFTSGTTSEPKGIVHTHGNVLASLDPIEREIARYRRYARPFHPLRFLHTLPLSHVFGQFMGLWVPPLLAAEVHFESRLDAPRLVQLTHAQRISVLAAVPRVLELLRSHLTRLDPTLAGRLEAAQELSALGRWWRFRRQHRLFGWKFWAFVCGGATLPADLEQFWTRLGFALIQGYGMTETTALVTLNHPFHTARGSIGKPLAGREVRVADDGEILVRGDSIADTEWRAGHAQARNAEEGWLHTGDLAARNAQGELVFAGRKSDLIVTAAGLNVHPQDVEAALTHQPGVRDACAFAFDNGGPQPAAALLMSDAAMAEAAVTSANTTLADYQQIRRWLLWPDPDFPRTSTGKVKRREIAARAQLAFISKGDVSAGDDALIQVLRTMPGARVENVSDVSRLSEDIGLDSLGLVELQSTLEQQFAVDIPDDTWQQVRTVGDLRGLITPHTRMKEAAAASSADASLAQSPISRRAGTDDTAYPRWPWSAPICWLRVAFLECISIPLTHLLLSPRIVRPHPLESRKPLLIVANHVTAYDLPLVLAALPARIRRRIAVAMAGGLLTGWRHARAERHAWLRPLTPLAYWLVTALFNTFPLPQGAGFRRSFAHAGAAMDHGMSVILFPEGRRSGDATLGAFQSGIGLLARESAAEVLPVAMVGLGEIKQRKQRWFRPGTVTIRVGDPITMESGETPQDFTARLEAQFRALLAQP
;
A
#
# COMPACT_ATOMS: atom_id res chain seq x y z
N MET A 1 -1.80 -23.28 -27.94
CA MET A 1 -1.94 -23.56 -26.49
C MET A 1 -0.56 -23.78 -25.89
N ARG A 2 -0.27 -23.19 -24.73
CA ARG A 2 1.00 -23.37 -24.03
C ARG A 2 1.09 -24.78 -23.43
N PRO A 3 2.24 -25.48 -23.54
CA PRO A 3 2.43 -26.81 -22.95
C PRO A 3 2.54 -26.74 -21.41
N HIS A 4 3.15 -25.71 -20.89
CA HIS A 4 3.36 -25.43 -19.46
C HIS A 4 3.63 -23.94 -19.22
N LEU A 5 3.55 -23.47 -17.96
CA LEU A 5 3.69 -22.05 -17.60
C LEU A 5 5.10 -21.48 -17.76
N ALA A 6 6.16 -22.33 -17.79
CA ALA A 6 7.53 -21.85 -18.02
C ALA A 6 7.69 -21.13 -19.36
N THR A 7 6.84 -21.40 -20.35
CA THR A 7 6.84 -20.68 -21.65
C THR A 7 6.51 -19.19 -21.54
N LEU A 8 5.97 -18.71 -20.42
CA LEU A 8 5.79 -17.28 -20.16
C LEU A 8 7.15 -16.54 -20.02
N LEU A 9 8.20 -17.24 -19.62
CA LEU A 9 9.54 -16.66 -19.55
C LEU A 9 10.12 -16.33 -20.94
N ASP A 10 9.67 -17.00 -22.00
CA ASP A 10 10.03 -16.64 -23.39
C ASP A 10 9.41 -15.28 -23.75
N ASP A 11 8.18 -15.00 -23.28
CA ASP A 11 7.57 -13.69 -23.41
C ASP A 11 8.35 -12.61 -22.64
N PHE A 12 8.80 -12.92 -21.41
CA PHE A 12 9.64 -12.00 -20.63
C PHE A 12 10.92 -11.63 -21.38
N ARG A 13 11.61 -12.60 -21.93
CA ARG A 13 12.82 -12.37 -22.72
C ARG A 13 12.54 -11.55 -23.97
N ARG A 14 11.40 -11.75 -24.62
CA ARG A 14 10.98 -11.01 -25.81
C ARG A 14 10.65 -9.54 -25.49
N TYR A 15 10.05 -9.25 -24.31
CA TYR A 15 9.75 -7.89 -23.88
C TYR A 15 10.98 -7.12 -23.40
N GLY A 16 12.01 -7.81 -22.98
CA GLY A 16 13.34 -7.28 -22.74
C GLY A 16 13.38 -6.13 -21.73
N SER A 17 13.67 -4.93 -22.23
CA SER A 17 13.84 -3.72 -21.40
C SER A 17 12.53 -3.07 -20.93
N ASP A 18 11.35 -3.57 -21.34
CA ASP A 18 10.08 -3.05 -20.86
C ASP A 18 9.94 -3.32 -19.36
N HIS A 19 9.34 -2.39 -18.63
CA HIS A 19 9.09 -2.58 -17.21
C HIS A 19 8.02 -3.66 -16.98
N ALA A 20 8.36 -4.64 -16.16
CA ALA A 20 7.45 -5.71 -15.75
C ALA A 20 6.79 -5.39 -14.41
N VAL A 21 7.58 -4.98 -13.43
CA VAL A 21 7.16 -4.77 -12.05
C VAL A 21 7.72 -3.43 -11.54
N VAL A 22 6.88 -2.70 -10.80
CA VAL A 22 7.32 -1.55 -10.01
C VAL A 22 6.87 -1.76 -8.58
N SER A 23 7.82 -1.97 -7.67
CA SER A 23 7.53 -2.09 -6.24
C SER A 23 7.57 -0.72 -5.59
N HIS A 24 6.46 -0.33 -4.93
CA HIS A 24 6.39 0.90 -4.16
C HIS A 24 6.73 0.60 -2.69
N THR A 25 7.91 1.01 -2.26
CA THR A 25 8.39 0.86 -0.89
C THR A 25 8.56 2.24 -0.26
N GLY A 26 7.72 2.57 0.70
CA GLY A 26 7.69 3.91 1.26
C GLY A 26 7.45 4.97 0.17
N ASN A 27 8.39 5.87 0.00
CA ASN A 27 8.36 6.94 -1.00
C ASN A 27 9.14 6.63 -2.29
N ARG A 28 9.63 5.40 -2.44
CA ARG A 28 10.41 4.95 -3.60
C ARG A 28 9.58 4.09 -4.55
N SER A 29 9.88 4.19 -5.83
CA SER A 29 9.35 3.34 -6.91
C SER A 29 10.53 2.60 -7.56
N LEU A 30 10.61 1.31 -7.30
CA LEU A 30 11.71 0.45 -7.75
C LEU A 30 11.24 -0.36 -8.96
N PRO A 31 11.59 0.04 -10.19
CA PRO A 31 11.25 -0.70 -11.40
C PRO A 31 12.16 -1.92 -11.58
N SER A 32 11.59 -2.96 -12.16
CA SER A 32 12.30 -4.13 -12.68
C SER A 32 11.77 -4.42 -14.08
N THR A 33 12.68 -4.65 -15.02
CA THR A 33 12.34 -4.98 -16.40
C THR A 33 11.96 -6.45 -16.56
N TYR A 34 11.33 -6.79 -17.67
CA TYR A 34 11.04 -8.18 -18.01
C TYR A 34 12.32 -9.01 -18.18
N ALA A 35 13.39 -8.43 -18.73
CA ALA A 35 14.69 -9.10 -18.85
C ALA A 35 15.31 -9.40 -17.48
N GLU A 36 15.31 -8.42 -16.56
CA GLU A 36 15.80 -8.60 -15.19
C GLU A 36 14.98 -9.63 -14.45
N LEU A 37 13.67 -9.64 -14.64
CA LEU A 37 12.76 -10.61 -14.02
C LEU A 37 13.04 -12.03 -14.54
N ALA A 38 13.25 -12.20 -15.85
CA ALA A 38 13.62 -13.47 -16.46
C ALA A 38 14.97 -13.97 -15.94
N GLU A 39 15.97 -13.08 -15.89
CA GLU A 39 17.31 -13.43 -15.38
C GLU A 39 17.25 -13.84 -13.92
N LEU A 40 16.57 -13.08 -13.09
CA LEU A 40 16.43 -13.39 -11.68
C LEU A 40 15.68 -14.71 -11.46
N SER A 41 14.65 -15.00 -12.25
CA SER A 41 13.94 -16.29 -12.22
C SER A 41 14.86 -17.46 -12.55
N ALA A 42 15.70 -17.31 -13.58
CA ALA A 42 16.66 -18.31 -13.98
C ALA A 42 17.78 -18.50 -12.94
N ARG A 43 18.19 -17.43 -12.24
CA ARG A 43 19.14 -17.50 -11.13
C ARG A 43 18.57 -18.22 -9.90
N PHE A 44 17.29 -17.99 -9.55
CA PHE A 44 16.61 -18.76 -8.53
C PHE A 44 16.53 -20.23 -8.90
N ALA A 45 16.16 -20.57 -10.14
CA ALA A 45 16.12 -21.94 -10.64
C ALA A 45 17.48 -22.64 -10.48
N ALA A 46 18.56 -21.99 -10.89
CA ALA A 46 19.93 -22.51 -10.72
C ALA A 46 20.31 -22.62 -9.22
N GLY A 47 19.86 -21.69 -8.39
CA GLY A 47 20.07 -21.69 -6.94
C GLY A 47 19.36 -22.84 -6.25
N PHE A 48 18.17 -23.21 -6.68
CA PHE A 48 17.42 -24.37 -6.18
C PHE A 48 18.10 -25.67 -6.61
N ALA A 49 18.52 -25.78 -7.89
CA ALA A 49 19.26 -26.94 -8.40
C ALA A 49 20.55 -27.19 -7.62
N ARG A 50 21.35 -26.11 -7.35
CA ARG A 50 22.60 -26.22 -6.58
C ARG A 50 22.39 -26.68 -5.13
N ARG A 51 21.20 -26.45 -4.57
CA ARG A 51 20.80 -26.94 -3.23
C ARG A 51 20.18 -28.34 -3.25
N GLY A 52 20.18 -29.02 -4.40
CA GLY A 52 19.63 -30.35 -4.55
C GLY A 52 18.11 -30.43 -4.47
N ILE A 53 17.40 -29.30 -4.69
CA ILE A 53 15.95 -29.30 -4.76
C ILE A 53 15.50 -29.90 -6.10
N ALA A 54 14.75 -30.98 -6.03
CA ALA A 54 14.30 -31.74 -7.20
C ALA A 54 12.88 -31.32 -7.65
N SER A 55 12.50 -31.77 -8.85
CA SER A 55 11.12 -31.66 -9.32
C SER A 55 10.20 -32.46 -8.38
N GLY A 56 9.06 -31.86 -8.00
CA GLY A 56 8.10 -32.42 -7.02
C GLY A 56 8.40 -32.09 -5.57
N ASP A 57 9.59 -31.57 -5.24
CA ASP A 57 9.86 -31.04 -3.89
C ASP A 57 9.01 -29.77 -3.63
N ARG A 58 8.81 -29.46 -2.35
CA ARG A 58 8.05 -28.30 -1.91
C ARG A 58 8.99 -27.20 -1.44
N ILE A 59 8.71 -25.96 -1.89
CA ILE A 59 9.31 -24.73 -1.38
C ILE A 59 8.20 -23.87 -0.78
N LEU A 60 8.35 -23.46 0.47
CA LEU A 60 7.49 -22.46 1.07
C LEU A 60 8.00 -21.08 0.69
N LEU A 61 7.11 -20.23 0.11
CA LEU A 61 7.42 -18.88 -0.34
C LEU A 61 6.64 -17.86 0.49
N TRP A 62 7.33 -17.14 1.39
CA TRP A 62 6.72 -16.20 2.33
C TRP A 62 7.37 -14.82 2.27
N GLY A 63 6.72 -13.90 1.59
CA GLY A 63 7.27 -12.55 1.35
C GLY A 63 6.23 -11.58 0.80
N HIS A 64 6.57 -10.31 0.84
CA HIS A 64 5.76 -9.25 0.24
C HIS A 64 5.82 -9.32 -1.28
N ASN A 65 4.76 -8.82 -1.94
CA ASN A 65 4.71 -8.72 -3.39
C ASN A 65 5.90 -7.92 -3.93
N SER A 66 6.71 -8.56 -4.77
CA SER A 66 7.92 -7.94 -5.32
C SER A 66 8.38 -8.68 -6.58
N ALA A 67 9.28 -8.07 -7.35
CA ALA A 67 9.92 -8.74 -8.47
C ALA A 67 10.68 -9.99 -8.04
N ALA A 68 11.33 -9.98 -6.87
CA ALA A 68 12.04 -11.13 -6.33
C ALA A 68 11.10 -12.28 -5.95
N TRP A 69 9.93 -11.97 -5.38
CA TRP A 69 8.89 -12.97 -5.09
C TRP A 69 8.41 -13.66 -6.37
N ILE A 70 8.11 -12.85 -7.41
CA ILE A 70 7.72 -13.37 -8.73
C ILE A 70 8.83 -14.22 -9.33
N ALA A 71 10.07 -13.74 -9.28
CA ALA A 71 11.22 -14.45 -9.82
C ALA A 71 11.45 -15.79 -9.10
N ALA A 72 11.34 -15.84 -7.78
CA ALA A 72 11.44 -17.09 -7.02
C ALA A 72 10.34 -18.07 -7.43
N PHE A 73 9.11 -17.60 -7.62
CA PHE A 73 7.99 -18.41 -8.08
C PHE A 73 8.25 -19.00 -9.48
N TYR A 74 8.70 -18.17 -10.45
CA TYR A 74 9.06 -18.65 -11.79
C TYR A 74 10.30 -19.55 -11.78
N GLY A 75 11.22 -19.34 -10.84
CA GLY A 75 12.34 -20.25 -10.60
C GLY A 75 11.87 -21.67 -10.21
N CYS A 76 10.84 -21.74 -9.36
CA CYS A 76 10.19 -23.02 -9.03
C CYS A 76 9.48 -23.62 -10.26
N ILE A 77 8.79 -22.82 -11.07
CA ILE A 77 8.15 -23.28 -12.31
C ILE A 77 9.18 -23.93 -13.26
N LEU A 78 10.34 -23.30 -13.46
CA LEU A 78 11.42 -23.84 -14.30
C LEU A 78 11.91 -25.22 -13.81
N ARG A 79 11.86 -25.46 -12.52
CA ARG A 79 12.36 -26.69 -11.89
C ARG A 79 11.28 -27.74 -11.59
N GLY A 80 10.00 -27.45 -11.89
CA GLY A 80 8.88 -28.33 -11.53
C GLY A 80 8.70 -28.51 -10.02
N ILE A 81 9.05 -27.49 -9.25
CA ILE A 81 8.98 -27.48 -7.78
C ILE A 81 7.59 -26.98 -7.37
N LEU A 82 6.96 -27.63 -6.39
CA LEU A 82 5.69 -27.19 -5.83
C LEU A 82 5.90 -25.97 -4.93
N VAL A 83 5.29 -24.86 -5.30
CA VAL A 83 5.32 -23.65 -4.46
C VAL A 83 4.21 -23.72 -3.42
N VAL A 84 4.56 -23.41 -2.17
CA VAL A 84 3.60 -23.20 -1.08
C VAL A 84 3.62 -21.72 -0.72
N PRO A 85 2.81 -20.88 -1.40
CA PRO A 85 2.84 -19.44 -1.19
C PRO A 85 2.06 -19.08 0.07
N LEU A 86 2.66 -18.27 0.94
CA LEU A 86 2.02 -17.73 2.13
C LEU A 86 1.88 -16.22 2.07
N ASP A 87 0.82 -15.73 2.71
CA ASP A 87 0.56 -14.29 2.84
C ASP A 87 1.55 -13.65 3.81
N ALA A 88 2.19 -12.55 3.40
CA ALA A 88 3.12 -11.80 4.23
C ALA A 88 2.46 -11.24 5.51
N ALA A 89 1.16 -10.96 5.47
CA ALA A 89 0.37 -10.54 6.63
C ALA A 89 -0.17 -11.72 7.47
N GLY A 90 0.15 -12.96 7.09
CA GLY A 90 -0.32 -14.17 7.78
C GLY A 90 0.30 -14.37 9.17
N ASP A 91 -0.43 -15.07 10.04
CA ASP A 91 0.05 -15.46 11.38
C ASP A 91 1.24 -16.44 11.27
N PRO A 92 2.37 -16.17 11.93
CA PRO A 92 3.50 -17.10 12.00
C PRO A 92 3.11 -18.50 12.49
N ARG A 93 2.15 -18.64 13.39
CA ARG A 93 1.62 -19.94 13.85
C ARG A 93 0.93 -20.72 12.72
N PHE A 94 0.25 -20.03 11.83
CA PHE A 94 -0.32 -20.65 10.63
C PHE A 94 0.79 -21.12 9.69
N ALA A 95 1.82 -20.28 9.48
CA ALA A 95 2.97 -20.68 8.68
C ALA A 95 3.68 -21.92 9.23
N GLN A 96 3.88 -22.01 10.56
CA GLN A 96 4.44 -23.19 11.21
C GLN A 96 3.60 -24.46 10.98
N ARG A 97 2.26 -24.37 11.05
CA ARG A 97 1.38 -25.51 10.75
C ARG A 97 1.49 -25.94 9.29
N VAL A 98 1.57 -24.98 8.35
CA VAL A 98 1.75 -25.27 6.92
C VAL A 98 3.13 -25.92 6.67
N ILE A 99 4.19 -25.48 7.37
CA ILE A 99 5.51 -26.11 7.30
C ILE A 99 5.43 -27.58 7.77
N ALA A 100 4.79 -27.83 8.90
CA ALA A 100 4.61 -29.20 9.41
C ALA A 100 3.81 -30.08 8.43
N GLU A 101 2.76 -29.52 7.82
CA GLU A 101 1.87 -30.20 6.88
C GLU A 101 2.55 -30.50 5.54
N THR A 102 3.39 -29.59 5.04
CA THR A 102 3.98 -29.72 3.69
C THR A 102 5.41 -30.23 3.70
N SER A 103 6.09 -30.19 4.83
CA SER A 103 7.51 -30.59 4.98
C SER A 103 8.37 -30.01 3.84
N PRO A 104 8.48 -28.68 3.67
CA PRO A 104 9.19 -28.07 2.57
C PRO A 104 10.70 -28.30 2.70
N ARG A 105 11.38 -28.46 1.58
CA ARG A 105 12.84 -28.60 1.53
C ARG A 105 13.59 -27.28 1.75
N LEU A 106 12.91 -26.16 1.51
CA LEU A 106 13.50 -24.81 1.60
C LEU A 106 12.40 -23.81 1.97
N LEU A 107 12.73 -22.86 2.83
CA LEU A 107 11.92 -21.66 3.08
C LEU A 107 12.54 -20.49 2.31
N VAL A 108 11.78 -19.88 1.43
CA VAL A 108 12.19 -18.71 0.65
C VAL A 108 11.33 -17.51 1.07
N GLY A 109 11.94 -16.39 1.43
CA GLY A 109 11.11 -15.28 1.87
C GLY A 109 11.88 -14.02 2.26
N ASP A 110 11.14 -13.03 2.77
CA ASP A 110 11.73 -11.84 3.36
C ASP A 110 12.42 -12.18 4.68
N LEU A 111 13.59 -11.65 4.90
CA LEU A 111 14.40 -11.92 6.11
C LEU A 111 13.57 -11.71 7.39
N SER A 112 12.85 -10.60 7.49
CA SER A 112 12.02 -10.24 8.64
C SER A 112 10.87 -11.22 8.92
N LEU A 113 10.36 -11.89 7.89
CA LEU A 113 9.32 -12.93 8.04
C LEU A 113 9.95 -14.27 8.41
N LEU A 114 11.05 -14.66 7.75
CA LEU A 114 11.75 -15.90 8.05
C LEU A 114 12.26 -15.94 9.50
N GLN A 115 12.71 -14.82 10.04
CA GLN A 115 13.12 -14.70 11.44
C GLN A 115 12.00 -15.01 12.45
N LYS A 116 10.73 -14.78 12.09
CA LYS A 116 9.57 -15.09 12.96
C LYS A 116 9.29 -16.60 13.07
N LEU A 117 9.92 -17.42 12.22
CA LEU A 117 9.78 -18.89 12.22
C LEU A 117 10.90 -19.59 13.00
N GLN A 118 11.83 -18.85 13.59
CA GLN A 118 12.95 -19.46 14.35
C GLN A 118 12.50 -20.02 15.71
N PRO A 119 13.05 -21.14 16.15
CA PRO A 119 13.98 -22.01 15.45
C PRO A 119 13.29 -22.92 14.43
N SER A 120 13.93 -23.12 13.25
CA SER A 120 13.46 -24.03 12.21
C SER A 120 14.63 -24.84 11.67
N ASP A 121 14.45 -26.15 11.54
CA ASP A 121 15.45 -27.06 10.95
C ASP A 121 15.48 -26.99 9.42
N VAL A 122 14.50 -26.33 8.80
CA VAL A 122 14.42 -26.20 7.35
C VAL A 122 15.35 -25.07 6.87
N PRO A 123 16.24 -25.33 5.89
CA PRO A 123 17.11 -24.29 5.32
C PRO A 123 16.32 -23.08 4.82
N THR A 124 16.93 -21.88 4.91
CA THR A 124 16.31 -20.63 4.47
C THR A 124 17.07 -19.98 3.31
N LEU A 125 16.37 -19.25 2.46
CA LEU A 125 16.92 -18.39 1.39
C LEU A 125 16.14 -17.08 1.37
N THR A 126 16.84 -15.96 1.46
CA THR A 126 16.22 -14.63 1.42
C THR A 126 15.90 -14.19 -0.01
N LEU A 127 14.85 -13.37 -0.16
CA LEU A 127 14.42 -12.82 -1.45
C LEU A 127 15.35 -11.72 -1.98
N ASP A 128 16.34 -11.25 -1.21
CA ASP A 128 17.33 -10.28 -1.67
C ASP A 128 18.24 -10.82 -2.80
N ALA A 129 18.16 -12.12 -3.07
CA ALA A 129 18.86 -12.82 -4.15
C ALA A 129 20.40 -12.72 -4.09
N THR A 130 20.97 -12.36 -2.92
CA THR A 130 22.43 -12.32 -2.75
C THR A 130 23.05 -13.72 -2.88
N GLY A 131 24.14 -13.81 -3.64
CA GLY A 131 24.88 -15.08 -3.82
C GLY A 131 24.19 -16.13 -4.69
N LEU A 132 23.15 -15.79 -5.45
CA LEU A 132 22.57 -16.71 -6.44
C LEU A 132 23.55 -16.97 -7.58
N PRO A 133 23.58 -18.22 -8.12
CA PRO A 133 24.47 -18.60 -9.21
C PRO A 133 24.11 -17.93 -10.54
N ALA A 134 24.92 -18.21 -11.59
CA ALA A 134 24.60 -17.84 -12.94
C ALA A 134 23.23 -18.40 -13.39
N PRO A 135 22.50 -17.68 -14.27
CA PRO A 135 21.15 -18.05 -14.66
C PRO A 135 21.11 -19.36 -15.46
N SER A 136 20.06 -20.17 -15.26
CA SER A 136 19.70 -21.33 -16.04
C SER A 136 18.26 -21.21 -16.51
N TYR A 137 18.06 -21.03 -17.81
CA TYR A 137 16.75 -20.74 -18.40
C TYR A 137 15.99 -21.99 -18.86
N GLU A 138 16.67 -23.13 -18.94
CA GLU A 138 16.04 -24.34 -19.44
C GLU A 138 15.12 -24.96 -18.40
N PRO A 139 13.85 -25.20 -18.77
CA PRO A 139 12.93 -25.93 -17.91
C PRO A 139 13.43 -27.37 -17.68
N VAL A 140 13.12 -27.93 -16.52
CA VAL A 140 13.40 -29.36 -16.27
C VAL A 140 12.64 -30.22 -17.30
N PRO A 141 13.26 -31.29 -17.84
CA PRO A 141 12.58 -32.19 -18.76
C PRO A 141 11.32 -32.81 -18.14
N GLY A 142 10.28 -32.98 -18.98
CA GLY A 142 9.03 -33.62 -18.58
C GLY A 142 7.96 -32.69 -18.02
N LEU A 143 8.20 -31.38 -17.93
CA LEU A 143 7.14 -30.42 -17.58
C LEU A 143 6.00 -30.46 -18.61
N ASN A 144 4.79 -30.57 -18.10
CA ASN A 144 3.57 -30.61 -18.92
C ASN A 144 2.38 -30.03 -18.15
N ARG A 145 1.19 -30.05 -18.72
CA ARG A 145 -0.03 -29.51 -18.09
C ARG A 145 -0.44 -30.25 -16.81
N SER A 146 -0.14 -31.53 -16.67
CA SER A 146 -0.48 -32.31 -15.46
C SER A 146 0.54 -32.15 -14.32
N THR A 147 1.69 -31.51 -14.58
CA THR A 147 2.69 -31.25 -13.54
C THR A 147 2.09 -30.38 -12.44
N PRO A 148 2.18 -30.78 -11.15
CA PRO A 148 1.77 -29.96 -10.02
C PRO A 148 2.60 -28.67 -9.96
N LEU A 149 1.95 -27.56 -9.64
CA LEU A 149 2.53 -26.21 -9.66
C LEU A 149 2.68 -25.63 -8.25
N GLN A 150 1.59 -25.68 -7.48
CA GLN A 150 1.53 -25.02 -6.18
C GLN A 150 0.49 -25.67 -5.26
N ILE A 151 0.63 -25.43 -3.96
CA ILE A 151 -0.35 -25.78 -2.93
C ILE A 151 -0.80 -24.49 -2.27
N ILE A 152 -2.05 -24.09 -2.48
CA ILE A 152 -2.61 -22.89 -1.84
C ILE A 152 -3.45 -23.31 -0.64
N PHE A 153 -3.01 -22.90 0.54
CA PHE A 153 -3.75 -23.10 1.78
C PHE A 153 -4.81 -22.01 1.93
N THR A 154 -6.05 -22.44 2.11
CA THR A 154 -7.14 -21.55 2.47
C THR A 154 -7.24 -21.50 4.00
N SER A 155 -7.56 -20.31 4.53
CA SER A 155 -7.89 -20.14 5.94
C SER A 155 -9.25 -20.79 6.21
N GLY A 156 -9.27 -22.11 6.18
CA GLY A 156 -10.46 -22.90 6.51
C GLY A 156 -10.88 -22.64 7.96
N THR A 157 -12.18 -22.70 8.17
CA THR A 157 -12.82 -22.54 9.49
C THR A 157 -12.60 -23.73 10.44
N THR A 158 -11.94 -24.76 9.94
CA THR A 158 -11.52 -25.96 10.69
C THR A 158 -10.10 -25.77 11.23
N SER A 159 -9.78 -26.45 12.32
CA SER A 159 -8.48 -26.40 13.00
C SER A 159 -7.29 -26.86 12.13
N GLU A 160 -7.54 -27.63 11.08
CA GLU A 160 -6.52 -28.18 10.18
C GLU A 160 -6.42 -27.37 8.87
N PRO A 161 -5.19 -27.01 8.43
CA PRO A 161 -4.99 -26.34 7.14
C PRO A 161 -5.36 -27.26 5.98
N LYS A 162 -6.17 -26.78 5.03
CA LYS A 162 -6.48 -27.45 3.78
C LYS A 162 -5.75 -26.80 2.62
N GLY A 163 -4.92 -27.58 1.91
CA GLY A 163 -4.20 -27.12 0.72
C GLY A 163 -4.88 -27.58 -0.56
N ILE A 164 -5.07 -26.69 -1.52
CA ILE A 164 -5.55 -27.03 -2.86
C ILE A 164 -4.33 -27.12 -3.78
N VAL A 165 -4.16 -28.24 -4.45
CA VAL A 165 -3.05 -28.49 -5.37
C VAL A 165 -3.46 -28.07 -6.77
N HIS A 166 -2.78 -27.06 -7.33
CA HIS A 166 -2.96 -26.66 -8.71
C HIS A 166 -1.91 -27.27 -9.61
N THR A 167 -2.28 -27.61 -10.83
CA THR A 167 -1.37 -28.02 -11.89
C THR A 167 -1.12 -26.85 -12.86
N HIS A 168 -0.11 -26.95 -13.69
CA HIS A 168 0.11 -26.04 -14.83
C HIS A 168 -1.14 -25.97 -15.73
N GLY A 169 -1.83 -27.09 -15.93
CA GLY A 169 -3.04 -27.21 -16.73
C GLY A 169 -4.20 -26.42 -16.18
N ASN A 170 -4.44 -26.48 -14.86
CA ASN A 170 -5.53 -25.73 -14.23
C ASN A 170 -5.38 -24.22 -14.47
N VAL A 171 -4.16 -23.68 -14.29
CA VAL A 171 -3.87 -22.26 -14.52
C VAL A 171 -4.00 -21.93 -16.00
N LEU A 172 -3.44 -22.73 -16.90
CA LEU A 172 -3.52 -22.52 -18.34
C LEU A 172 -4.95 -22.59 -18.86
N ALA A 173 -5.80 -23.47 -18.32
CA ALA A 173 -7.22 -23.52 -18.66
C ALA A 173 -7.95 -22.21 -18.32
N SER A 174 -7.47 -21.48 -17.33
CA SER A 174 -7.97 -20.13 -17.00
C SER A 174 -7.39 -19.05 -17.90
N LEU A 175 -6.16 -19.21 -18.37
CA LEU A 175 -5.46 -18.22 -19.20
C LEU A 175 -5.77 -18.34 -20.70
N ASP A 176 -5.90 -19.55 -21.24
CA ASP A 176 -6.11 -19.79 -22.65
C ASP A 176 -7.31 -19.01 -23.26
N PRO A 177 -8.48 -18.90 -22.60
CA PRO A 177 -9.59 -18.07 -23.08
C PRO A 177 -9.25 -16.59 -23.12
N ILE A 178 -8.53 -16.11 -22.10
CA ILE A 178 -8.17 -14.69 -21.97
C ILE A 178 -7.09 -14.32 -22.98
N GLU A 179 -6.08 -15.17 -23.18
CA GLU A 179 -5.03 -14.96 -24.18
C GLU A 179 -5.65 -14.86 -25.60
N ARG A 180 -6.64 -15.71 -25.90
CA ARG A 180 -7.39 -15.63 -27.17
C ARG A 180 -8.18 -14.33 -27.30
N GLU A 181 -8.82 -13.89 -26.24
CA GLU A 181 -9.57 -12.64 -26.27
C GLU A 181 -8.64 -11.42 -26.37
N ILE A 182 -7.54 -11.39 -25.63
CA ILE A 182 -6.51 -10.34 -25.73
C ILE A 182 -5.98 -10.24 -27.17
N ALA A 183 -5.76 -11.37 -27.84
CA ALA A 183 -5.26 -11.38 -29.21
C ALA A 183 -6.16 -10.59 -30.19
N ARG A 184 -7.50 -10.64 -29.99
CA ARG A 184 -8.49 -9.90 -30.80
C ARG A 184 -8.37 -8.38 -30.63
N TYR A 185 -8.06 -7.92 -29.41
CA TYR A 185 -8.04 -6.50 -29.07
C TYR A 185 -6.63 -5.90 -29.06
N ARG A 186 -5.56 -6.69 -29.25
CA ARG A 186 -4.18 -6.27 -29.13
C ARG A 186 -3.83 -5.04 -29.99
N ARG A 187 -4.36 -4.96 -31.22
CA ARG A 187 -4.14 -3.80 -32.11
C ARG A 187 -4.74 -2.51 -31.56
N TYR A 188 -5.87 -2.60 -30.85
CA TYR A 188 -6.57 -1.44 -30.25
C TYR A 188 -5.93 -1.01 -28.93
N ALA A 189 -5.32 -1.93 -28.20
CA ALA A 189 -4.58 -1.64 -26.96
C ALA A 189 -3.23 -0.97 -27.21
N ARG A 190 -2.63 -1.18 -28.40
CA ARG A 190 -1.27 -0.69 -28.73
C ARG A 190 -1.04 0.80 -28.51
N PRO A 191 -1.96 1.74 -28.80
CA PRO A 191 -1.75 3.17 -28.53
C PRO A 191 -1.72 3.53 -27.03
N PHE A 192 -2.25 2.64 -26.18
CA PHE A 192 -2.34 2.83 -24.74
C PHE A 192 -1.19 2.19 -23.95
N HIS A 193 -0.28 1.48 -24.68
CA HIS A 193 0.88 0.87 -24.03
C HIS A 193 1.84 1.89 -23.38
N PRO A 194 2.55 1.47 -22.31
CA PRO A 194 2.30 0.26 -21.54
C PRO A 194 0.99 0.35 -20.76
N LEU A 195 0.24 -0.76 -20.70
CA LEU A 195 -0.86 -0.90 -19.74
C LEU A 195 -0.27 -1.07 -18.35
N ARG A 196 -0.79 -0.35 -17.37
CA ARG A 196 -0.27 -0.35 -16.00
C ARG A 196 -1.34 -0.77 -15.03
N PHE A 197 -1.03 -1.80 -14.27
CA PHE A 197 -1.90 -2.36 -13.24
C PHE A 197 -1.42 -1.90 -11.88
N LEU A 198 -2.26 -1.20 -11.11
CA LEU A 198 -2.03 -1.04 -9.68
C LEU A 198 -2.62 -2.24 -8.97
N HIS A 199 -1.81 -2.97 -8.25
CA HIS A 199 -2.12 -4.26 -7.67
C HIS A 199 -2.04 -4.21 -6.16
N THR A 200 -3.17 -4.45 -5.49
CA THR A 200 -3.29 -4.35 -4.03
C THR A 200 -3.56 -5.70 -3.35
N LEU A 201 -3.47 -6.78 -4.11
CA LEU A 201 -3.82 -8.13 -3.65
C LEU A 201 -2.55 -8.94 -3.32
N PRO A 202 -2.56 -9.82 -2.31
CA PRO A 202 -1.43 -10.70 -2.07
C PRO A 202 -1.24 -11.71 -3.21
N LEU A 203 -0.01 -11.91 -3.67
CA LEU A 203 0.34 -12.92 -4.67
C LEU A 203 0.23 -14.35 -4.15
N SER A 204 0.06 -14.55 -2.85
CA SER A 204 -0.24 -15.84 -2.24
C SER A 204 -1.67 -16.35 -2.53
N HIS A 205 -2.56 -15.48 -3.00
CA HIS A 205 -3.94 -15.83 -3.35
C HIS A 205 -4.15 -15.93 -4.85
N VAL A 206 -5.02 -16.86 -5.28
CA VAL A 206 -5.28 -17.13 -6.73
C VAL A 206 -5.68 -15.89 -7.52
N PHE A 207 -6.50 -15.00 -6.98
CA PHE A 207 -6.90 -13.77 -7.65
C PHE A 207 -5.73 -12.79 -7.76
N GLY A 208 -4.93 -12.67 -6.70
CA GLY A 208 -3.69 -11.90 -6.72
C GLY A 208 -2.69 -12.41 -7.77
N GLN A 209 -2.48 -13.73 -7.83
CA GLN A 209 -1.65 -14.34 -8.87
C GLN A 209 -2.20 -14.08 -10.27
N PHE A 210 -3.52 -14.21 -10.43
CA PHE A 210 -4.14 -14.01 -11.73
C PHE A 210 -3.87 -12.62 -12.29
N MET A 211 -4.00 -11.60 -11.47
CA MET A 211 -3.81 -10.19 -11.84
C MET A 211 -2.35 -9.71 -11.72
N GLY A 212 -1.47 -10.44 -11.05
CA GLY A 212 -0.07 -10.04 -10.84
C GLY A 212 0.98 -10.92 -11.53
N LEU A 213 0.68 -12.23 -11.73
CA LEU A 213 1.63 -13.19 -12.35
C LEU A 213 1.24 -13.57 -13.77
N TRP A 214 -0.06 -13.77 -14.04
CA TRP A 214 -0.48 -14.49 -15.24
C TRP A 214 -0.99 -13.56 -16.35
N VAL A 215 -1.89 -12.64 -16.06
CA VAL A 215 -2.49 -11.74 -17.08
C VAL A 215 -1.51 -10.66 -17.56
N PRO A 216 -0.71 -9.99 -16.70
CA PRO A 216 0.17 -8.93 -17.16
C PRO A 216 1.17 -9.35 -18.23
N PRO A 217 1.84 -10.52 -18.16
CA PRO A 217 2.75 -10.96 -19.22
C PRO A 217 2.05 -11.17 -20.58
N LEU A 218 0.78 -11.59 -20.61
CA LEU A 218 0.04 -11.74 -21.86
C LEU A 218 -0.17 -10.40 -22.58
N LEU A 219 -0.13 -9.29 -21.82
CA LEU A 219 -0.35 -7.92 -22.29
C LEU A 219 0.96 -7.12 -22.43
N ALA A 220 2.12 -7.66 -22.10
CA ALA A 220 3.35 -6.91 -21.87
C ALA A 220 3.11 -5.70 -20.93
N ALA A 221 2.32 -5.92 -19.90
CA ALA A 221 1.87 -4.86 -18.99
C ALA A 221 2.83 -4.69 -17.82
N GLU A 222 2.83 -3.50 -17.23
CA GLU A 222 3.60 -3.13 -16.06
C GLU A 222 2.72 -3.27 -14.80
N VAL A 223 3.18 -3.97 -13.76
CA VAL A 223 2.47 -4.18 -12.50
C VAL A 223 3.10 -3.35 -11.40
N HIS A 224 2.29 -2.50 -10.76
CA HIS A 224 2.67 -1.69 -9.62
C HIS A 224 2.16 -2.33 -8.33
N PHE A 225 3.03 -2.75 -7.45
CA PHE A 225 2.67 -3.25 -6.13
C PHE A 225 2.71 -2.14 -5.09
N GLU A 226 1.58 -1.93 -4.40
CA GLU A 226 1.47 -1.07 -3.24
C GLU A 226 0.83 -1.85 -2.10
N SER A 227 1.53 -1.89 -0.97
CA SER A 227 1.06 -2.58 0.24
C SER A 227 0.20 -1.71 1.15
N ARG A 228 0.31 -0.39 1.04
CA ARG A 228 -0.47 0.55 1.83
C ARG A 228 -1.83 0.77 1.15
N LEU A 229 -2.90 0.35 1.81
CA LEU A 229 -4.27 0.50 1.34
C LEU A 229 -4.87 1.85 1.77
N ASP A 230 -4.11 2.93 1.63
CA ASP A 230 -4.49 4.30 1.92
C ASP A 230 -5.07 4.97 0.66
N ALA A 231 -6.31 5.46 0.72
CA ALA A 231 -7.02 5.99 -0.44
C ALA A 231 -6.33 7.21 -1.09
N PRO A 232 -5.86 8.23 -0.36
CA PRO A 232 -5.06 9.32 -0.93
C PRO A 232 -3.83 8.83 -1.67
N ARG A 233 -3.10 7.85 -1.11
CA ARG A 233 -1.90 7.27 -1.73
C ARG A 233 -2.23 6.51 -3.00
N LEU A 234 -3.29 5.70 -3.00
CA LEU A 234 -3.74 4.96 -4.20
C LEU A 234 -4.15 5.92 -5.33
N VAL A 235 -4.89 6.99 -5.02
CA VAL A 235 -5.25 8.03 -6.00
C VAL A 235 -4.00 8.73 -6.53
N GLN A 236 -3.09 9.13 -5.64
CA GLN A 236 -1.83 9.77 -6.03
C GLN A 236 -0.98 8.88 -6.95
N LEU A 237 -0.82 7.59 -6.61
CA LEU A 237 -0.08 6.64 -7.43
C LEU A 237 -0.76 6.43 -8.78
N THR A 238 -2.09 6.25 -8.79
CA THR A 238 -2.86 6.08 -10.02
C THR A 238 -2.61 7.22 -10.99
N HIS A 239 -2.64 8.46 -10.50
CA HIS A 239 -2.35 9.63 -11.30
C HIS A 239 -0.88 9.72 -11.71
N ALA A 240 0.05 9.66 -10.75
CA ALA A 240 1.47 9.89 -10.95
C ALA A 240 2.12 8.84 -11.85
N GLN A 241 1.74 7.57 -11.68
CA GLN A 241 2.27 6.45 -12.45
C GLN A 241 1.45 6.15 -13.71
N ARG A 242 0.41 6.97 -14.00
CA ARG A 242 -0.48 6.78 -15.16
C ARG A 242 -1.05 5.36 -15.22
N ILE A 243 -1.56 4.89 -14.09
CA ILE A 243 -2.19 3.57 -13.99
C ILE A 243 -3.39 3.49 -14.94
N SER A 244 -3.58 2.33 -15.55
CA SER A 244 -4.70 2.05 -16.45
C SER A 244 -5.82 1.32 -15.72
N VAL A 245 -5.47 0.37 -14.84
CA VAL A 245 -6.39 -0.54 -14.16
C VAL A 245 -5.97 -0.70 -12.70
N LEU A 246 -6.93 -0.71 -11.78
CA LEU A 246 -6.72 -1.08 -10.38
C LEU A 246 -7.32 -2.46 -10.12
N ALA A 247 -6.47 -3.43 -9.74
CA ALA A 247 -6.91 -4.74 -9.26
C ALA A 247 -7.06 -4.72 -7.74
N ALA A 248 -8.28 -4.90 -7.24
CA ALA A 248 -8.60 -4.70 -5.84
C ALA A 248 -9.77 -5.57 -5.35
N VAL A 249 -9.96 -5.64 -4.05
CA VAL A 249 -11.17 -6.16 -3.39
C VAL A 249 -12.20 -5.05 -3.18
N PRO A 250 -13.50 -5.36 -2.95
CA PRO A 250 -14.55 -4.36 -2.72
C PRO A 250 -14.20 -3.33 -1.63
N ARG A 251 -13.51 -3.74 -0.58
CA ARG A 251 -13.09 -2.84 0.51
C ARG A 251 -12.23 -1.68 0.04
N VAL A 252 -11.33 -1.89 -0.91
CA VAL A 252 -10.49 -0.83 -1.48
C VAL A 252 -11.34 0.16 -2.28
N LEU A 253 -12.33 -0.35 -3.02
CA LEU A 253 -13.28 0.50 -3.74
C LEU A 253 -14.10 1.37 -2.77
N GLU A 254 -14.49 0.80 -1.64
CA GLU A 254 -15.21 1.53 -0.59
C GLU A 254 -14.36 2.64 0.04
N LEU A 255 -13.08 2.35 0.34
CA LEU A 255 -12.14 3.36 0.84
C LEU A 255 -11.99 4.52 -0.15
N LEU A 256 -11.88 4.21 -1.44
CA LEU A 256 -11.80 5.23 -2.49
C LEU A 256 -13.11 6.01 -2.63
N ARG A 257 -14.30 5.37 -2.54
CA ARG A 257 -15.60 6.03 -2.51
C ARG A 257 -15.67 7.03 -1.36
N SER A 258 -15.37 6.58 -0.16
CA SER A 258 -15.39 7.39 1.05
C SER A 258 -14.44 8.60 0.94
N HIS A 259 -13.26 8.40 0.34
CA HIS A 259 -12.31 9.50 0.08
C HIS A 259 -12.88 10.52 -0.91
N LEU A 260 -13.44 10.08 -2.04
CA LEU A 260 -14.03 10.98 -3.05
C LEU A 260 -15.22 11.77 -2.50
N THR A 261 -16.07 11.13 -1.70
CA THR A 261 -17.24 11.77 -1.07
C THR A 261 -16.81 12.83 -0.06
N ARG A 262 -15.72 12.60 0.67
CA ARG A 262 -15.13 13.62 1.56
C ARG A 262 -14.58 14.82 0.79
N LEU A 263 -13.91 14.58 -0.35
CA LEU A 263 -13.39 15.67 -1.20
C LEU A 263 -14.50 16.46 -1.89
N ASP A 264 -15.64 15.84 -2.17
CA ASP A 264 -16.80 16.44 -2.83
C ASP A 264 -18.10 15.95 -2.18
N PRO A 265 -18.57 16.59 -1.09
CA PRO A 265 -19.82 16.17 -0.40
C PRO A 265 -21.06 16.21 -1.30
N THR A 266 -21.04 16.99 -2.39
CA THR A 266 -22.15 17.08 -3.35
C THR A 266 -22.17 15.95 -4.37
N LEU A 267 -21.18 15.04 -4.33
CA LEU A 267 -20.99 14.01 -5.34
C LEU A 267 -22.18 13.05 -5.43
N ALA A 268 -22.74 12.63 -4.30
CA ALA A 268 -23.89 11.70 -4.24
C ALA A 268 -25.11 12.24 -5.01
N GLY A 269 -25.56 13.46 -4.72
CA GLY A 269 -26.69 14.07 -5.43
C GLY A 269 -26.41 14.31 -6.93
N ARG A 270 -25.16 14.60 -7.28
CA ARG A 270 -24.75 14.75 -8.69
C ARG A 270 -24.75 13.42 -9.44
N LEU A 271 -24.45 12.30 -8.76
CA LEU A 271 -24.54 10.96 -9.34
C LEU A 271 -25.98 10.52 -9.60
N GLU A 272 -26.90 10.86 -8.71
CA GLU A 272 -28.34 10.62 -8.91
C GLU A 272 -28.86 11.39 -10.11
N ALA A 273 -28.54 12.68 -10.23
CA ALA A 273 -28.93 13.52 -11.35
C ALA A 273 -28.30 13.12 -12.71
N ALA A 274 -27.31 12.22 -12.70
CA ALA A 274 -26.60 11.79 -13.90
C ALA A 274 -27.00 10.40 -14.40
N GLN A 275 -28.09 9.82 -13.91
CA GLN A 275 -28.50 8.44 -14.23
C GLN A 275 -28.74 8.19 -15.73
N GLU A 276 -29.31 9.16 -16.42
CA GLU A 276 -29.69 9.06 -17.84
C GLU A 276 -28.57 9.48 -18.81
N LEU A 277 -27.43 9.98 -18.30
CA LEU A 277 -26.35 10.44 -19.17
C LEU A 277 -25.64 9.27 -19.87
N SER A 278 -25.27 9.49 -21.13
CA SER A 278 -24.38 8.60 -21.88
C SER A 278 -22.99 8.50 -21.21
N ALA A 279 -22.20 7.49 -21.56
CA ALA A 279 -20.85 7.31 -21.02
C ALA A 279 -19.95 8.54 -21.20
N LEU A 280 -20.00 9.19 -22.38
CA LEU A 280 -19.28 10.44 -22.67
C LEU A 280 -19.79 11.60 -21.82
N GLY A 281 -21.13 11.71 -21.65
CA GLY A 281 -21.76 12.71 -20.79
C GLY A 281 -21.33 12.57 -19.33
N ARG A 282 -21.28 11.33 -18.82
CA ARG A 282 -20.79 11.04 -17.47
C ARG A 282 -19.31 11.40 -17.32
N TRP A 283 -18.46 11.00 -18.27
CA TRP A 283 -17.05 11.33 -18.28
C TRP A 283 -16.82 12.86 -18.24
N TRP A 284 -17.56 13.62 -19.02
CA TRP A 284 -17.46 15.09 -19.02
C TRP A 284 -17.99 15.72 -17.73
N ARG A 285 -19.13 15.22 -17.22
CA ARG A 285 -19.75 15.69 -15.97
C ARG A 285 -18.84 15.49 -14.75
N PHE A 286 -18.17 14.34 -14.68
CA PHE A 286 -17.29 13.96 -13.60
C PHE A 286 -15.79 14.13 -13.92
N ARG A 287 -15.45 15.00 -14.86
CA ARG A 287 -14.06 15.24 -15.29
C ARG A 287 -13.09 15.61 -14.15
N ARG A 288 -13.57 16.20 -13.03
CA ARG A 288 -12.74 16.47 -11.85
C ARG A 288 -12.30 15.17 -11.18
N GLN A 289 -13.21 14.24 -10.97
CA GLN A 289 -12.94 12.93 -10.40
C GLN A 289 -12.03 12.12 -11.33
N HIS A 290 -12.28 12.13 -12.64
CA HIS A 290 -11.39 11.48 -13.60
C HIS A 290 -9.97 12.08 -13.60
N ARG A 291 -9.81 13.38 -13.40
CA ARG A 291 -8.48 14.03 -13.29
C ARG A 291 -7.72 13.59 -12.05
N LEU A 292 -8.40 13.25 -10.95
CA LEU A 292 -7.75 12.75 -9.74
C LEU A 292 -7.05 11.40 -10.01
N PHE A 293 -7.68 10.52 -10.77
CA PHE A 293 -7.09 9.22 -11.15
C PHE A 293 -6.13 9.33 -12.35
N GLY A 294 -6.26 10.38 -13.17
CA GLY A 294 -5.46 10.57 -14.36
C GLY A 294 -6.13 10.02 -15.64
N TRP A 295 -5.66 10.49 -16.79
CA TRP A 295 -6.31 10.28 -18.09
C TRP A 295 -6.23 8.83 -18.60
N LYS A 296 -5.27 8.01 -18.12
CA LYS A 296 -5.11 6.60 -18.50
C LYS A 296 -5.99 5.66 -17.70
N PHE A 297 -6.50 6.10 -16.55
CA PHE A 297 -7.28 5.25 -15.68
C PHE A 297 -8.71 5.07 -16.19
N TRP A 298 -9.13 3.83 -16.43
CA TRP A 298 -10.44 3.56 -16.99
C TRP A 298 -11.22 2.44 -16.29
N ALA A 299 -10.54 1.51 -15.56
CA ALA A 299 -11.19 0.33 -15.02
C ALA A 299 -10.71 -0.09 -13.64
N PHE A 300 -11.65 -0.68 -12.91
CA PHE A 300 -11.38 -1.50 -11.72
C PHE A 300 -11.61 -2.97 -12.08
N VAL A 301 -10.73 -3.85 -11.63
CA VAL A 301 -10.95 -5.31 -11.64
C VAL A 301 -11.15 -5.74 -10.20
N CYS A 302 -12.35 -6.22 -9.90
CA CYS A 302 -12.80 -6.52 -8.56
C CYS A 302 -13.15 -8.00 -8.40
N GLY A 303 -12.71 -8.62 -7.32
CA GLY A 303 -13.00 -10.01 -7.03
C GLY A 303 -12.61 -10.39 -5.61
N GLY A 304 -12.74 -11.67 -5.29
CA GLY A 304 -12.34 -12.18 -3.98
C GLY A 304 -13.39 -12.00 -2.87
N ALA A 305 -14.35 -11.10 -3.01
CA ALA A 305 -15.47 -10.89 -2.08
C ALA A 305 -16.70 -10.39 -2.84
N THR A 306 -17.89 -10.45 -2.22
CA THR A 306 -19.13 -9.92 -2.77
C THR A 306 -19.04 -8.40 -2.92
N LEU A 307 -19.38 -7.91 -4.10
CA LEU A 307 -19.43 -6.48 -4.39
C LEU A 307 -20.84 -5.94 -4.09
N PRO A 308 -21.02 -4.98 -3.18
CA PRO A 308 -22.31 -4.35 -2.91
C PRO A 308 -22.82 -3.62 -4.16
N ALA A 309 -24.13 -3.73 -4.42
CA ALA A 309 -24.75 -3.16 -5.62
C ALA A 309 -24.67 -1.62 -5.68
N ASP A 310 -24.74 -0.95 -4.53
CA ASP A 310 -24.59 0.50 -4.39
C ASP A 310 -23.16 0.95 -4.71
N LEU A 311 -22.16 0.16 -4.33
CA LEU A 311 -20.75 0.43 -4.63
C LEU A 311 -20.46 0.23 -6.13
N GLU A 312 -21.03 -0.82 -6.76
CA GLU A 312 -20.98 -1.02 -8.21
C GLU A 312 -21.60 0.17 -8.95
N GLN A 313 -22.80 0.60 -8.52
CA GLN A 313 -23.50 1.73 -9.12
C GLN A 313 -22.71 3.04 -8.99
N PHE A 314 -22.09 3.29 -7.84
CA PHE A 314 -21.27 4.47 -7.62
C PHE A 314 -20.17 4.61 -8.68
N TRP A 315 -19.37 3.56 -8.87
CA TRP A 315 -18.25 3.60 -9.80
C TRP A 315 -18.65 3.61 -11.26
N THR A 316 -19.69 2.85 -11.63
CA THR A 316 -20.21 2.82 -12.99
C THR A 316 -20.91 4.13 -13.39
N ARG A 317 -21.59 4.80 -12.43
CA ARG A 317 -22.19 6.13 -12.65
C ARG A 317 -21.12 7.22 -12.78
N LEU A 318 -19.98 7.09 -12.14
CA LEU A 318 -18.84 7.97 -12.37
C LEU A 318 -18.24 7.82 -13.78
N GLY A 319 -18.54 6.73 -14.49
CA GLY A 319 -18.05 6.45 -15.84
C GLY A 319 -16.79 5.57 -15.87
N PHE A 320 -16.44 4.91 -14.78
CA PHE A 320 -15.39 3.90 -14.76
C PHE A 320 -15.96 2.52 -15.09
N ALA A 321 -15.19 1.71 -15.84
CA ALA A 321 -15.53 0.32 -16.02
C ALA A 321 -15.24 -0.47 -14.75
N LEU A 322 -16.15 -1.35 -14.36
CA LEU A 322 -15.96 -2.24 -13.21
C LEU A 322 -16.11 -3.68 -13.70
N ILE A 323 -14.99 -4.38 -13.69
CA ILE A 323 -14.90 -5.76 -14.16
C ILE A 323 -14.92 -6.65 -12.92
N GLN A 324 -15.98 -7.42 -12.76
CA GLN A 324 -16.13 -8.36 -11.67
C GLN A 324 -15.88 -9.79 -12.16
N GLY A 325 -15.08 -10.54 -11.43
CA GLY A 325 -14.86 -11.97 -11.62
C GLY A 325 -15.31 -12.76 -10.40
N TYR A 326 -15.94 -13.92 -10.65
CA TYR A 326 -16.26 -14.89 -9.62
C TYR A 326 -15.40 -16.13 -9.81
N GLY A 327 -14.95 -16.65 -8.70
CA GLY A 327 -14.21 -17.91 -8.59
C GLY A 327 -13.66 -18.12 -7.19
N MET A 328 -12.99 -19.24 -7.03
CA MET A 328 -12.46 -19.67 -5.75
C MET A 328 -11.11 -20.36 -5.95
N THR A 329 -10.45 -20.74 -4.86
CA THR A 329 -9.14 -21.41 -4.95
C THR A 329 -9.26 -22.70 -5.74
N GLU A 330 -10.30 -23.47 -5.51
CA GLU A 330 -10.56 -24.74 -6.14
C GLU A 330 -10.80 -24.65 -7.66
N THR A 331 -11.18 -23.48 -8.17
CA THR A 331 -11.43 -23.23 -9.61
C THR A 331 -10.28 -22.45 -10.28
N THR A 332 -9.15 -22.34 -9.63
CA THR A 332 -7.95 -21.63 -10.13
C THR A 332 -8.27 -20.20 -10.59
N ALA A 333 -8.85 -19.43 -9.70
CA ALA A 333 -9.22 -18.03 -9.73
C ALA A 333 -10.56 -17.69 -10.38
N LEU A 334 -10.85 -18.10 -11.63
CA LEU A 334 -12.00 -17.60 -12.35
C LEU A 334 -12.93 -18.70 -12.87
N VAL A 335 -14.21 -18.59 -12.56
CA VAL A 335 -15.32 -19.34 -13.17
C VAL A 335 -16.04 -18.47 -14.18
N THR A 336 -16.40 -17.27 -13.76
CA THR A 336 -17.09 -16.27 -14.59
C THR A 336 -16.34 -14.96 -14.59
N LEU A 337 -16.56 -14.16 -15.62
CA LEU A 337 -15.99 -12.83 -15.75
C LEU A 337 -17.00 -11.92 -16.45
N ASN A 338 -17.18 -10.71 -15.95
CA ASN A 338 -17.94 -9.68 -16.60
C ASN A 338 -17.19 -9.11 -17.78
N HIS A 339 -17.91 -8.80 -18.85
CA HIS A 339 -17.33 -8.09 -20.00
C HIS A 339 -17.18 -6.60 -19.66
N PRO A 340 -16.04 -5.95 -19.90
CA PRO A 340 -15.79 -4.56 -19.48
C PRO A 340 -16.78 -3.52 -20.04
N PHE A 341 -17.47 -3.84 -21.16
CA PHE A 341 -18.37 -2.93 -21.84
C PHE A 341 -19.83 -3.40 -21.91
N HIS A 342 -20.11 -4.63 -21.45
CA HIS A 342 -21.44 -5.26 -21.55
C HIS A 342 -21.73 -6.04 -20.27
N THR A 343 -22.04 -5.35 -19.19
CA THR A 343 -22.35 -5.98 -17.90
C THR A 343 -23.77 -5.65 -17.47
N ALA A 344 -24.55 -6.67 -17.09
CA ALA A 344 -25.78 -6.47 -16.34
C ALA A 344 -25.43 -6.15 -14.87
N ARG A 345 -26.20 -5.27 -14.26
CA ARG A 345 -26.00 -4.87 -12.86
C ARG A 345 -26.15 -6.05 -11.91
N GLY A 346 -25.25 -6.14 -10.91
CA GLY A 346 -25.27 -7.21 -9.90
C GLY A 346 -24.84 -8.57 -10.42
N SER A 347 -24.44 -8.68 -11.71
CA SER A 347 -24.00 -9.92 -12.33
C SER A 347 -22.53 -10.22 -11.99
N ILE A 348 -22.24 -11.48 -11.66
CA ILE A 348 -20.87 -12.02 -11.57
C ILE A 348 -20.36 -12.51 -12.94
N GLY A 349 -21.09 -12.26 -14.02
CA GLY A 349 -20.69 -12.54 -15.40
C GLY A 349 -21.16 -13.87 -15.95
N LYS A 350 -20.62 -14.16 -17.14
CA LYS A 350 -20.86 -15.41 -17.86
C LYS A 350 -19.72 -16.39 -17.63
N PRO A 351 -19.98 -17.70 -17.69
CA PRO A 351 -18.93 -18.71 -17.65
C PRO A 351 -17.85 -18.46 -18.70
N LEU A 352 -16.60 -18.56 -18.31
CA LEU A 352 -15.49 -18.53 -19.25
C LEU A 352 -15.49 -19.78 -20.13
N ALA A 353 -14.99 -19.67 -21.35
CA ALA A 353 -14.91 -20.79 -22.27
C ALA A 353 -14.12 -21.98 -21.66
N GLY A 354 -14.62 -23.19 -21.87
CA GLY A 354 -14.05 -24.40 -21.29
C GLY A 354 -14.54 -24.71 -19.88
N ARG A 355 -15.58 -24.00 -19.38
CA ARG A 355 -16.26 -24.28 -18.11
C ARG A 355 -17.73 -24.51 -18.33
N GLU A 356 -18.23 -25.52 -17.67
CA GLU A 356 -19.66 -25.76 -17.53
C GLU A 356 -20.10 -25.28 -16.15
N VAL A 357 -21.17 -24.50 -16.11
CA VAL A 357 -21.77 -23.99 -14.88
C VAL A 357 -23.25 -24.28 -14.84
N ARG A 358 -23.67 -24.96 -13.81
CA ARG A 358 -25.06 -25.30 -13.51
C ARG A 358 -25.46 -24.64 -12.19
N VAL A 359 -26.68 -24.19 -12.07
CA VAL A 359 -27.30 -23.84 -10.79
C VAL A 359 -28.22 -25.02 -10.44
N ALA A 360 -27.98 -25.62 -9.31
CA ALA A 360 -28.77 -26.74 -8.78
C ALA A 360 -30.14 -26.25 -8.28
N ASP A 361 -31.05 -27.18 -7.97
CA ASP A 361 -32.42 -26.84 -7.54
C ASP A 361 -32.44 -26.06 -6.22
N ASP A 362 -31.43 -26.24 -5.37
CA ASP A 362 -31.24 -25.51 -4.13
C ASP A 362 -30.51 -24.16 -4.31
N GLY A 363 -30.21 -23.79 -5.56
CA GLY A 363 -29.52 -22.55 -5.94
C GLY A 363 -28.00 -22.64 -5.89
N GLU A 364 -27.38 -23.79 -5.55
CA GLU A 364 -25.95 -23.95 -5.50
C GLU A 364 -25.28 -23.88 -6.89
N ILE A 365 -24.17 -23.16 -7.00
CA ILE A 365 -23.35 -23.14 -8.21
C ILE A 365 -22.54 -24.42 -8.29
N LEU A 366 -22.73 -25.19 -9.34
CA LEU A 366 -21.93 -26.35 -9.68
C LEU A 366 -21.02 -26.01 -10.85
N VAL A 367 -19.75 -26.39 -10.78
CA VAL A 367 -18.76 -26.07 -11.83
C VAL A 367 -18.03 -27.34 -12.29
N ARG A 368 -17.83 -27.45 -13.62
CA ARG A 368 -17.00 -28.51 -14.23
C ARG A 368 -16.07 -27.91 -15.28
N GLY A 369 -14.86 -28.47 -15.43
CA GLY A 369 -13.88 -28.08 -16.46
C GLY A 369 -12.43 -28.20 -16.02
N ASP A 370 -11.51 -28.04 -16.95
CA ASP A 370 -10.06 -28.27 -16.75
C ASP A 370 -9.39 -27.29 -15.75
N SER A 371 -10.05 -26.19 -15.41
CA SER A 371 -9.54 -25.24 -14.42
C SER A 371 -9.79 -25.66 -12.97
N ILE A 372 -10.54 -26.74 -12.75
CA ILE A 372 -10.87 -27.23 -11.41
C ILE A 372 -9.73 -28.10 -10.90
N ALA A 373 -9.23 -27.74 -9.71
CA ALA A 373 -8.28 -28.57 -9.01
C ALA A 373 -8.98 -29.83 -8.46
N ASP A 374 -8.53 -30.97 -8.87
CA ASP A 374 -9.04 -32.29 -8.47
C ASP A 374 -8.30 -32.88 -7.28
N THR A 375 -7.28 -32.19 -6.79
CA THR A 375 -6.36 -32.69 -5.77
C THR A 375 -6.33 -31.74 -4.57
N GLU A 376 -6.46 -32.30 -3.38
CA GLU A 376 -6.33 -31.62 -2.08
C GLU A 376 -5.08 -32.13 -1.36
N TRP A 377 -4.35 -31.24 -0.68
CA TRP A 377 -3.26 -31.57 0.22
C TRP A 377 -3.78 -31.65 1.64
N ARG A 378 -3.68 -32.83 2.25
CA ARG A 378 -4.14 -33.08 3.61
C ARG A 378 -3.34 -34.19 4.26
N ALA A 379 -3.07 -34.07 5.56
CA ALA A 379 -2.32 -35.02 6.34
C ALA A 379 -0.96 -35.40 5.69
N GLY A 380 -0.23 -34.39 5.14
CA GLY A 380 1.10 -34.56 4.58
C GLY A 380 1.17 -35.12 3.16
N HIS A 381 0.04 -35.35 2.48
CA HIS A 381 0.03 -35.94 1.13
C HIS A 381 -1.11 -35.41 0.25
N ALA A 382 -0.95 -35.57 -1.06
CA ALA A 382 -1.95 -35.23 -2.05
C ALA A 382 -3.04 -36.31 -2.10
N GLN A 383 -4.30 -35.91 -2.05
CA GLN A 383 -5.47 -36.77 -2.13
C GLN A 383 -6.41 -36.30 -3.21
N ALA A 384 -7.03 -37.25 -3.95
CA ALA A 384 -8.07 -36.86 -4.89
C ALA A 384 -9.29 -36.30 -4.14
N ARG A 385 -9.85 -35.22 -4.67
CA ARG A 385 -11.11 -34.65 -4.17
C ARG A 385 -12.27 -35.46 -4.73
N ASN A 386 -13.22 -35.80 -3.87
CA ASN A 386 -14.45 -36.43 -4.29
C ASN A 386 -15.32 -35.40 -5.06
N ALA A 387 -15.42 -35.55 -6.35
CA ALA A 387 -16.36 -34.83 -7.20
C ALA A 387 -17.54 -35.75 -7.52
N GLU A 388 -18.75 -35.35 -7.19
CA GLU A 388 -19.93 -36.09 -7.55
C GLU A 388 -20.18 -35.90 -9.07
N GLU A 389 -20.10 -36.99 -9.82
CA GLU A 389 -20.23 -36.96 -11.31
C GLU A 389 -19.32 -35.94 -12.04
N GLY A 390 -18.15 -35.60 -11.42
CA GLY A 390 -17.20 -34.63 -11.96
C GLY A 390 -17.60 -33.15 -11.75
N TRP A 391 -18.66 -32.89 -10.96
CA TRP A 391 -19.05 -31.54 -10.58
C TRP A 391 -18.43 -31.13 -9.26
N LEU A 392 -17.91 -29.92 -9.24
CA LEU A 392 -17.48 -29.26 -8.02
C LEU A 392 -18.68 -28.53 -7.39
N HIS A 393 -19.06 -28.92 -6.19
CA HIS A 393 -19.96 -28.19 -5.33
C HIS A 393 -19.23 -26.99 -4.71
N THR A 394 -19.63 -25.78 -5.10
CA THR A 394 -18.90 -24.58 -4.66
C THR A 394 -19.30 -24.11 -3.26
N GLY A 395 -20.46 -24.53 -2.78
CA GLY A 395 -21.07 -23.99 -1.57
C GLY A 395 -21.57 -22.54 -1.72
N ASP A 396 -21.49 -21.95 -2.91
CA ASP A 396 -21.96 -20.60 -3.23
C ASP A 396 -23.31 -20.68 -3.96
N LEU A 397 -24.23 -19.79 -3.62
CA LEU A 397 -25.58 -19.71 -4.18
C LEU A 397 -25.68 -18.62 -5.24
N ALA A 398 -26.41 -18.88 -6.30
CA ALA A 398 -26.72 -17.89 -7.35
C ALA A 398 -28.07 -18.12 -8.01
N ALA A 399 -28.59 -17.06 -8.62
CA ALA A 399 -29.71 -17.10 -9.54
C ALA A 399 -29.25 -16.67 -10.96
N ARG A 400 -30.01 -17.04 -12.00
CA ARG A 400 -29.81 -16.54 -13.36
C ARG A 400 -30.73 -15.35 -13.61
N ASN A 401 -30.16 -14.25 -14.11
CA ASN A 401 -30.97 -13.12 -14.56
C ASN A 401 -31.57 -13.38 -15.95
N ALA A 402 -32.40 -12.46 -16.44
CA ALA A 402 -33.06 -12.54 -17.76
C ALA A 402 -32.08 -12.62 -18.94
N GLN A 403 -30.81 -12.17 -18.73
CA GLN A 403 -29.75 -12.23 -19.75
C GLN A 403 -28.92 -13.52 -19.68
N GLY A 404 -29.31 -14.46 -18.79
CA GLY A 404 -28.61 -15.73 -18.55
C GLY A 404 -27.29 -15.61 -17.76
N GLU A 405 -27.01 -14.45 -17.19
CA GLU A 405 -25.85 -14.23 -16.36
C GLU A 405 -26.13 -14.64 -14.91
N LEU A 406 -25.08 -14.98 -14.16
CA LEU A 406 -25.21 -15.37 -12.78
C LEU A 406 -25.24 -14.13 -11.87
N VAL A 407 -26.15 -14.12 -10.91
CA VAL A 407 -26.23 -13.15 -9.81
C VAL A 407 -25.95 -13.89 -8.51
N PHE A 408 -24.92 -13.48 -7.80
CA PHE A 408 -24.49 -14.10 -6.55
C PHE A 408 -25.53 -13.85 -5.44
N ALA A 409 -25.95 -14.92 -4.74
CA ALA A 409 -26.98 -14.86 -3.70
C ALA A 409 -26.44 -15.15 -2.28
N GLY A 410 -25.15 -15.53 -2.15
CA GLY A 410 -24.53 -15.80 -0.85
C GLY A 410 -23.84 -17.16 -0.77
N ARG A 411 -23.49 -17.55 0.47
CA ARG A 411 -22.90 -18.86 0.75
C ARG A 411 -23.90 -19.77 1.46
N LYS A 412 -23.95 -21.01 1.03
CA LYS A 412 -24.80 -22.06 1.64
C LYS A 412 -24.44 -22.28 3.12
N SER A 413 -23.14 -22.26 3.45
CA SER A 413 -22.65 -22.41 4.84
C SER A 413 -22.97 -21.21 5.74
N ASP A 414 -23.24 -20.06 5.17
CA ASP A 414 -23.54 -18.82 5.91
C ASP A 414 -25.05 -18.61 6.09
N LEU A 415 -25.87 -19.41 5.42
CA LEU A 415 -27.31 -19.34 5.48
C LEU A 415 -27.80 -19.57 6.91
N ILE A 416 -28.64 -18.70 7.42
CA ILE A 416 -29.27 -18.84 8.72
C ILE A 416 -30.60 -19.57 8.52
N VAL A 417 -30.63 -20.85 8.89
CA VAL A 417 -31.85 -21.63 8.82
C VAL A 417 -32.59 -21.47 10.16
N THR A 418 -33.71 -20.75 10.14
CA THR A 418 -34.49 -20.49 11.37
C THR A 418 -35.08 -21.79 11.93
N ALA A 419 -35.55 -21.76 13.19
CA ALA A 419 -36.23 -22.90 13.80
C ALA A 419 -37.48 -23.35 13.02
N ALA A 420 -38.10 -22.46 12.24
CA ALA A 420 -39.22 -22.77 11.35
C ALA A 420 -38.80 -23.34 9.98
N GLY A 421 -37.47 -23.60 9.75
CA GLY A 421 -36.95 -24.09 8.48
C GLY A 421 -36.83 -23.04 7.38
N LEU A 422 -37.03 -21.76 7.69
CA LEU A 422 -36.94 -20.67 6.71
C LEU A 422 -35.47 -20.23 6.56
N ASN A 423 -35.07 -20.00 5.31
CA ASN A 423 -33.73 -19.57 4.97
C ASN A 423 -33.60 -18.06 5.02
N VAL A 424 -32.67 -17.55 5.81
CA VAL A 424 -32.31 -16.13 5.87
C VAL A 424 -30.89 -15.98 5.31
N HIS A 425 -30.76 -15.17 4.28
CA HIS A 425 -29.47 -14.81 3.70
C HIS A 425 -28.88 -13.66 4.53
N PRO A 426 -27.71 -13.84 5.16
CA PRO A 426 -27.07 -12.76 5.96
C PRO A 426 -26.87 -11.47 5.19
N GLN A 427 -26.64 -11.58 3.88
CA GLN A 427 -26.41 -10.42 3.01
C GLN A 427 -27.65 -9.50 2.93
N ASP A 428 -28.85 -10.03 2.98
CA ASP A 428 -30.09 -9.25 2.96
C ASP A 428 -30.20 -8.42 4.25
N VAL A 429 -29.90 -9.06 5.39
CA VAL A 429 -29.89 -8.41 6.70
C VAL A 429 -28.78 -7.36 6.79
N GLU A 430 -27.58 -7.67 6.32
CA GLU A 430 -26.45 -6.76 6.27
C GLU A 430 -26.74 -5.55 5.36
N ALA A 431 -27.37 -5.77 4.21
CA ALA A 431 -27.77 -4.71 3.31
C ALA A 431 -28.82 -3.78 3.96
N ALA A 432 -29.86 -4.33 4.62
CA ALA A 432 -30.86 -3.56 5.31
C ALA A 432 -30.24 -2.67 6.42
N LEU A 433 -29.24 -3.18 7.14
CA LEU A 433 -28.52 -2.45 8.18
C LEU A 433 -27.61 -1.37 7.61
N THR A 434 -26.82 -1.69 6.58
CA THR A 434 -25.85 -0.74 6.00
C THR A 434 -26.50 0.42 5.26
N HIS A 435 -27.78 0.31 4.88
CA HIS A 435 -28.58 1.41 4.36
C HIS A 435 -29.01 2.41 5.43
N GLN A 436 -28.88 2.07 6.72
CA GLN A 436 -29.32 2.94 7.80
C GLN A 436 -28.27 4.03 8.11
N PRO A 437 -28.70 5.25 8.46
CA PRO A 437 -27.81 6.32 8.85
C PRO A 437 -26.90 5.89 10.03
N GLY A 438 -25.63 6.20 9.95
CA GLY A 438 -24.66 5.93 11.01
C GLY A 438 -24.07 4.52 11.02
N VAL A 439 -24.61 3.56 10.27
CA VAL A 439 -24.04 2.22 10.12
C VAL A 439 -22.89 2.27 9.10
N ARG A 440 -21.69 1.94 9.57
CA ARG A 440 -20.48 1.85 8.73
C ARG A 440 -20.32 0.50 8.07
N ASP A 441 -20.64 -0.55 8.81
CA ASP A 441 -20.60 -1.93 8.35
C ASP A 441 -21.45 -2.80 9.28
N ALA A 442 -21.92 -3.95 8.80
CA ALA A 442 -22.71 -4.90 9.58
C ALA A 442 -22.32 -6.33 9.23
N CYS A 443 -22.37 -7.22 10.22
CA CYS A 443 -22.18 -8.64 10.04
C CYS A 443 -23.33 -9.40 10.68
N ALA A 444 -24.15 -10.05 9.88
CA ALA A 444 -25.25 -10.88 10.35
C ALA A 444 -24.80 -12.35 10.50
N PHE A 445 -25.28 -13.03 11.52
CA PHE A 445 -24.95 -14.43 11.84
C PHE A 445 -26.08 -15.11 12.57
N ALA A 446 -26.06 -16.45 12.60
CA ALA A 446 -26.97 -17.24 13.40
C ALA A 446 -26.65 -17.15 14.89
N PHE A 447 -27.64 -16.87 15.72
CA PHE A 447 -27.58 -16.96 17.17
C PHE A 447 -28.60 -17.95 17.66
N ASP A 448 -28.16 -18.94 18.49
CA ASP A 448 -29.05 -19.94 19.05
C ASP A 448 -29.61 -19.45 20.40
N ASN A 449 -30.92 -19.25 20.46
CA ASN A 449 -31.66 -18.89 21.68
C ASN A 449 -33.01 -19.63 21.68
N GLY A 450 -32.93 -20.96 21.86
CA GLY A 450 -34.11 -21.82 21.71
C GLY A 450 -34.45 -22.15 20.26
N GLY A 451 -33.47 -21.97 19.37
CA GLY A 451 -33.45 -22.18 17.94
C GLY A 451 -32.67 -21.10 17.20
N PRO A 452 -32.09 -21.40 16.04
CA PRO A 452 -31.31 -20.43 15.26
C PRO A 452 -32.16 -19.26 14.81
N GLN A 453 -31.69 -18.03 15.06
CA GLN A 453 -32.34 -16.77 14.65
C GLN A 453 -31.30 -15.74 14.20
N PRO A 454 -31.69 -14.76 13.36
CA PRO A 454 -30.78 -13.73 12.90
C PRO A 454 -30.32 -12.82 14.05
N ALA A 455 -28.99 -12.64 14.13
CA ALA A 455 -28.36 -11.66 15.00
C ALA A 455 -27.32 -10.85 14.21
N ALA A 456 -26.93 -9.66 14.69
CA ALA A 456 -25.99 -8.80 14.00
C ALA A 456 -24.95 -8.17 14.92
N ALA A 457 -23.75 -7.99 14.41
CA ALA A 457 -22.74 -7.07 14.93
C ALA A 457 -22.70 -5.82 14.07
N LEU A 458 -22.59 -4.65 14.67
CA LEU A 458 -22.66 -3.35 14.01
C LEU A 458 -21.39 -2.55 14.24
N LEU A 459 -20.84 -2.00 13.18
CA LEU A 459 -19.85 -0.93 13.22
C LEU A 459 -20.57 0.38 12.97
N MET A 460 -20.62 1.23 13.99
CA MET A 460 -21.35 2.49 13.95
C MET A 460 -20.40 3.68 13.93
N SER A 461 -20.80 4.76 13.28
CA SER A 461 -20.15 6.07 13.46
C SER A 461 -20.64 6.80 14.73
N ASP A 462 -21.87 6.49 15.18
CA ASP A 462 -22.45 6.96 16.42
C ASP A 462 -23.22 5.82 17.10
N ALA A 463 -22.75 5.43 18.27
CA ALA A 463 -23.33 4.33 19.05
C ALA A 463 -24.78 4.59 19.48
N ALA A 464 -25.17 5.86 19.71
CA ALA A 464 -26.51 6.22 20.13
C ALA A 464 -27.58 5.94 19.06
N MET A 465 -27.20 5.85 17.81
CA MET A 465 -28.09 5.58 16.67
C MET A 465 -28.35 4.08 16.41
N ALA A 466 -27.67 3.19 17.11
CA ALA A 466 -27.69 1.76 16.78
C ALA A 466 -29.09 1.13 16.91
N GLU A 467 -29.81 1.41 17.98
CA GLU A 467 -31.16 0.88 18.21
C GLU A 467 -32.15 1.38 17.14
N ALA A 468 -32.08 2.67 16.82
CA ALA A 468 -32.90 3.26 15.76
C ALA A 468 -32.57 2.66 14.38
N ALA A 469 -31.31 2.41 14.10
CA ALA A 469 -30.88 1.78 12.87
C ALA A 469 -31.39 0.34 12.73
N VAL A 470 -31.30 -0.46 13.79
CA VAL A 470 -31.82 -1.84 13.79
C VAL A 470 -33.36 -1.85 13.67
N THR A 471 -34.02 -0.98 14.39
CA THR A 471 -35.50 -0.86 14.33
C THR A 471 -35.91 -0.49 12.90
N SER A 472 -35.26 0.49 12.28
CA SER A 472 -35.55 0.92 10.92
C SER A 472 -35.24 -0.17 9.89
N ALA A 473 -34.11 -0.89 10.03
CA ALA A 473 -33.78 -2.01 9.16
C ALA A 473 -34.86 -3.12 9.25
N ASN A 474 -35.31 -3.45 10.45
CA ASN A 474 -36.35 -4.46 10.67
C ASN A 474 -37.68 -4.13 9.99
N THR A 475 -38.02 -2.86 9.75
CA THR A 475 -39.24 -2.50 8.99
C THR A 475 -39.19 -2.88 7.54
N THR A 476 -37.99 -3.08 6.99
CA THR A 476 -37.75 -3.47 5.59
C THR A 476 -37.55 -4.98 5.40
N LEU A 477 -37.37 -5.70 6.51
CA LEU A 477 -37.12 -7.14 6.54
C LEU A 477 -38.43 -7.90 6.82
N ALA A 478 -38.52 -9.10 6.24
CA ALA A 478 -39.61 -10.02 6.59
C ALA A 478 -39.49 -10.47 8.06
N ASP A 479 -40.59 -10.83 8.71
CA ASP A 479 -40.63 -11.17 10.13
C ASP A 479 -39.59 -12.22 10.56
N TYR A 480 -39.33 -13.22 9.71
CA TYR A 480 -38.34 -14.27 9.96
C TYR A 480 -36.89 -13.83 9.74
N GLN A 481 -36.67 -12.70 9.06
CA GLN A 481 -35.36 -12.09 8.81
C GLN A 481 -34.99 -11.03 9.86
N GLN A 482 -35.95 -10.60 10.69
CA GLN A 482 -35.76 -9.51 11.66
C GLN A 482 -34.67 -9.83 12.68
N ILE A 483 -33.86 -8.81 12.95
CA ILE A 483 -32.74 -8.85 13.87
C ILE A 483 -33.31 -8.67 15.30
N ARG A 484 -33.22 -9.71 16.10
CA ARG A 484 -33.73 -9.68 17.49
C ARG A 484 -32.62 -9.48 18.51
N ARG A 485 -31.37 -9.78 18.12
CA ARG A 485 -30.17 -9.60 18.93
C ARG A 485 -29.11 -8.90 18.14
N TRP A 486 -28.52 -7.88 18.72
CA TRP A 486 -27.43 -7.16 18.11
C TRP A 486 -26.44 -6.64 19.15
N LEU A 487 -25.22 -6.32 18.72
CA LEU A 487 -24.20 -5.70 19.53
C LEU A 487 -23.41 -4.68 18.70
N LEU A 488 -22.91 -3.65 19.39
CA LEU A 488 -21.91 -2.78 18.85
C LEU A 488 -20.55 -3.49 18.89
N TRP A 489 -19.85 -3.51 17.76
CA TRP A 489 -18.53 -4.10 17.70
C TRP A 489 -17.54 -3.14 18.38
N PRO A 490 -16.72 -3.62 19.36
CA PRO A 490 -15.88 -2.75 20.17
C PRO A 490 -14.64 -2.23 19.43
N ASP A 491 -14.18 -2.97 18.41
CA ASP A 491 -12.97 -2.61 17.66
C ASP A 491 -13.32 -1.68 16.48
N PRO A 492 -12.36 -0.89 15.96
CA PRO A 492 -12.63 0.07 14.88
C PRO A 492 -13.00 -0.57 13.54
N ASP A 493 -12.68 -1.85 13.32
CA ASP A 493 -13.15 -2.65 12.16
C ASP A 493 -13.41 -4.10 12.58
N PHE A 494 -14.14 -4.83 11.74
CA PHE A 494 -14.35 -6.26 11.92
C PHE A 494 -13.05 -7.04 11.66
N PRO A 495 -12.83 -8.20 12.29
CA PRO A 495 -11.77 -9.11 11.93
C PRO A 495 -11.96 -9.59 10.50
N ARG A 496 -10.92 -9.39 9.66
CA ARG A 496 -10.94 -9.69 8.23
C ARG A 496 -9.79 -10.60 7.84
N THR A 497 -9.97 -11.28 6.71
CA THR A 497 -8.87 -11.92 5.99
C THR A 497 -8.00 -10.88 5.30
N SER A 498 -6.81 -11.25 4.85
CA SER A 498 -5.94 -10.41 4.01
C SER A 498 -6.60 -9.96 2.70
N THR A 499 -7.60 -10.70 2.23
CA THR A 499 -8.46 -10.33 1.09
C THR A 499 -9.64 -9.46 1.49
N GLY A 500 -9.70 -8.96 2.72
CA GLY A 500 -10.73 -8.06 3.23
C GLY A 500 -12.08 -8.71 3.56
N LYS A 501 -12.21 -10.04 3.48
CA LYS A 501 -13.45 -10.75 3.87
C LYS A 501 -13.63 -10.69 5.37
N VAL A 502 -14.84 -10.38 5.83
CA VAL A 502 -15.24 -10.45 7.23
C VAL A 502 -15.18 -11.90 7.73
N LYS A 503 -14.51 -12.13 8.84
CA LYS A 503 -14.44 -13.44 9.50
C LYS A 503 -15.69 -13.67 10.35
N ARG A 504 -16.83 -13.93 9.70
CA ARG A 504 -18.16 -14.05 10.32
C ARG A 504 -18.18 -14.98 11.54
N ARG A 505 -17.52 -16.13 11.48
CA ARG A 505 -17.48 -17.09 12.60
C ARG A 505 -16.74 -16.55 13.82
N GLU A 506 -15.69 -15.80 13.63
CA GLU A 506 -14.94 -15.15 14.72
C GLU A 506 -15.81 -14.06 15.39
N ILE A 507 -16.55 -13.32 14.59
CA ILE A 507 -17.51 -12.32 15.08
C ILE A 507 -18.66 -13.02 15.84
N ALA A 508 -19.24 -14.05 15.25
CA ALA A 508 -20.34 -14.80 15.88
C ALA A 508 -19.91 -15.40 17.21
N ALA A 509 -18.73 -16.03 17.29
CA ALA A 509 -18.20 -16.61 18.53
C ALA A 509 -18.03 -15.54 19.63
N ARG A 510 -17.42 -14.40 19.28
CA ARG A 510 -17.26 -13.28 20.23
C ARG A 510 -18.59 -12.65 20.63
N ALA A 511 -19.52 -12.54 19.68
CA ALA A 511 -20.88 -12.06 19.96
C ALA A 511 -21.67 -13.01 20.88
N GLN A 512 -21.56 -14.31 20.69
CA GLN A 512 -22.17 -15.29 21.58
C GLN A 512 -21.69 -15.14 23.03
N LEU A 513 -20.38 -14.97 23.23
CA LEU A 513 -19.82 -14.70 24.57
C LEU A 513 -20.36 -13.40 25.16
N ALA A 514 -20.45 -12.35 24.35
CA ALA A 514 -20.98 -11.04 24.78
C ALA A 514 -22.48 -11.08 25.10
N PHE A 515 -23.28 -11.89 24.41
CA PHE A 515 -24.70 -12.08 24.69
C PHE A 515 -24.96 -12.91 25.96
N ILE A 516 -24.04 -13.81 26.29
CA ILE A 516 -24.07 -14.64 27.50
C ILE A 516 -23.61 -13.81 28.71
N SER A 517 -22.61 -12.94 28.53
CA SER A 517 -22.00 -12.15 29.62
C SER A 517 -22.67 -10.82 29.88
N LYS A 518 -23.84 -10.47 29.27
CA LYS A 518 -24.56 -9.23 29.53
C LYS A 518 -25.35 -9.26 30.85
N GLY A 519 -24.62 -9.39 31.95
CA GLY A 519 -24.85 -8.74 33.20
C GLY A 519 -23.61 -7.85 33.40
N ASP A 520 -23.83 -6.54 33.34
CA ASP A 520 -22.87 -5.45 33.64
C ASP A 520 -21.57 -5.34 32.84
N VAL A 521 -21.51 -4.44 31.86
CA VAL A 521 -20.28 -3.77 31.50
C VAL A 521 -20.54 -2.28 31.28
N SER A 522 -19.92 -1.50 32.16
CA SER A 522 -19.74 -0.06 32.04
C SER A 522 -18.89 0.33 30.85
N ALA A 523 -19.24 1.50 30.27
CA ALA A 523 -18.55 2.14 29.14
C ALA A 523 -17.07 2.42 29.38
N GLY A 524 -16.24 2.20 28.37
CA GLY A 524 -15.24 3.13 27.95
C GLY A 524 -13.79 2.88 28.28
N ASP A 525 -13.06 2.36 27.33
CA ASP A 525 -11.70 2.87 27.05
C ASP A 525 -11.75 3.55 25.69
N ASP A 526 -11.43 4.84 25.66
CA ASP A 526 -11.41 5.70 24.50
C ASP A 526 -10.42 5.18 23.46
N ALA A 527 -10.89 4.84 22.26
CA ALA A 527 -10.07 4.29 21.17
C ALA A 527 -8.86 5.16 20.83
N LEU A 528 -8.96 6.49 21.03
CA LEU A 528 -7.84 7.41 20.86
C LEU A 528 -6.76 7.21 21.94
N ILE A 529 -7.18 6.97 23.18
CA ILE A 529 -6.25 6.68 24.30
C ILE A 529 -5.49 5.37 24.04
N GLN A 530 -6.14 4.37 23.46
CA GLN A 530 -5.47 3.13 23.08
C GLN A 530 -4.44 3.36 21.98
N VAL A 531 -4.73 4.19 20.98
CA VAL A 531 -3.74 4.58 19.95
C VAL A 531 -2.54 5.26 20.59
N LEU A 532 -2.75 6.22 21.48
CA LEU A 532 -1.67 6.92 22.18
C LEU A 532 -0.82 5.97 23.02
N ARG A 533 -1.40 4.93 23.63
CA ARG A 533 -0.65 3.88 24.36
C ARG A 533 0.24 3.02 23.47
N THR A 534 -0.05 2.92 22.18
CA THR A 534 0.80 2.15 21.24
C THR A 534 1.96 2.97 20.67
N MET A 535 2.00 4.28 20.92
CA MET A 535 3.07 5.14 20.44
C MET A 535 4.35 4.95 21.24
N PRO A 536 5.51 4.76 20.58
CA PRO A 536 6.79 4.63 21.26
C PRO A 536 7.12 5.90 22.07
N GLY A 537 7.43 5.72 23.34
CA GLY A 537 7.79 6.82 24.23
C GLY A 537 6.63 7.63 24.82
N ALA A 538 5.38 7.32 24.50
CA ALA A 538 4.22 8.02 25.02
C ALA A 538 3.95 7.69 26.49
N ARG A 539 3.78 8.73 27.31
CA ARG A 539 3.35 8.65 28.71
C ARG A 539 1.85 8.88 28.80
N VAL A 540 1.07 7.80 28.88
CA VAL A 540 -0.38 7.84 28.81
C VAL A 540 -1.01 7.59 30.20
N GLU A 541 -0.43 8.17 31.26
CA GLU A 541 -1.00 8.16 32.60
C GLU A 541 -1.75 9.47 32.83
N ASN A 542 -3.06 9.40 33.17
CA ASN A 542 -3.93 10.55 33.44
C ASN A 542 -4.10 11.56 32.28
N VAL A 543 -4.32 11.06 31.08
CA VAL A 543 -4.51 11.88 29.87
C VAL A 543 -5.91 12.52 29.88
N SER A 544 -5.96 13.84 29.67
CA SER A 544 -7.16 14.64 29.50
C SER A 544 -7.15 15.39 28.16
N ASP A 545 -8.27 16.00 27.76
CA ASP A 545 -8.35 16.75 26.50
C ASP A 545 -7.38 17.93 26.42
N VAL A 546 -6.96 18.47 27.55
CA VAL A 546 -5.99 19.57 27.62
C VAL A 546 -4.53 19.11 27.64
N SER A 547 -4.28 17.79 27.75
CA SER A 547 -2.92 17.23 27.72
C SER A 547 -2.26 17.48 26.37
N ARG A 548 -1.05 18.05 26.41
CA ARG A 548 -0.26 18.39 25.22
C ARG A 548 0.51 17.17 24.71
N LEU A 549 0.48 16.96 23.40
CA LEU A 549 1.07 15.78 22.78
C LEU A 549 2.60 15.70 22.95
N SER A 550 3.28 16.84 22.88
CA SER A 550 4.75 16.88 23.00
C SER A 550 5.26 17.02 24.43
N GLU A 551 4.55 17.77 25.30
CA GLU A 551 5.02 18.11 26.63
C GLU A 551 4.56 17.11 27.69
N ASP A 552 3.26 16.74 27.66
CA ASP A 552 2.65 15.88 28.66
C ASP A 552 2.70 14.39 28.27
N ILE A 553 2.45 14.09 26.99
CA ILE A 553 2.48 12.72 26.46
C ILE A 553 3.89 12.32 26.03
N GLY A 554 4.77 13.28 25.74
CA GLY A 554 6.18 13.04 25.43
C GLY A 554 6.45 12.62 23.99
N LEU A 555 5.51 12.90 23.05
CA LEU A 555 5.71 12.61 21.64
C LEU A 555 6.66 13.64 21.01
N ASP A 556 7.76 13.14 20.45
CA ASP A 556 8.67 13.95 19.63
C ASP A 556 8.13 14.15 18.20
N SER A 557 8.88 14.86 17.37
CA SER A 557 8.47 15.14 15.99
C SER A 557 8.21 13.88 15.15
N LEU A 558 8.86 12.76 15.48
CA LEU A 558 8.65 11.48 14.83
C LEU A 558 7.39 10.81 15.37
N GLY A 559 7.21 10.80 16.69
CA GLY A 559 6.00 10.26 17.33
C GLY A 559 4.73 10.96 16.83
N LEU A 560 4.80 12.27 16.57
CA LEU A 560 3.68 13.03 15.98
C LEU A 560 3.37 12.61 14.53
N VAL A 561 4.38 12.33 13.70
CA VAL A 561 4.18 11.85 12.32
C VAL A 561 3.65 10.39 12.31
N GLU A 562 4.16 9.57 13.21
CA GLU A 562 3.72 8.20 13.37
C GLU A 562 2.28 8.14 13.92
N LEU A 563 1.94 9.04 14.85
CA LEU A 563 0.58 9.22 15.36
C LEU A 563 -0.37 9.66 14.25
N GLN A 564 -0.01 10.65 13.43
CA GLN A 564 -0.83 11.07 12.27
C GLN A 564 -1.12 9.89 11.35
N SER A 565 -0.08 9.12 10.98
CA SER A 565 -0.23 7.95 10.11
C SER A 565 -1.10 6.86 10.74
N THR A 566 -0.94 6.62 12.04
CA THR A 566 -1.72 5.61 12.77
C THR A 566 -3.18 6.01 12.90
N LEU A 567 -3.46 7.29 13.18
CA LEU A 567 -4.83 7.82 13.25
C LEU A 567 -5.53 7.76 11.89
N GLU A 568 -4.83 8.11 10.82
CA GLU A 568 -5.36 7.97 9.46
C GLU A 568 -5.69 6.52 9.10
N GLN A 569 -4.84 5.57 9.51
CA GLN A 569 -5.07 4.14 9.29
C GLN A 569 -6.21 3.58 10.15
N GLN A 570 -6.21 3.88 11.45
CA GLN A 570 -7.19 3.29 12.37
C GLN A 570 -8.58 3.93 12.26
N PHE A 571 -8.62 5.25 12.10
CA PHE A 571 -9.91 5.97 12.03
C PHE A 571 -10.36 6.23 10.59
N ALA A 572 -9.58 5.80 9.59
CA ALA A 572 -9.84 6.02 8.16
C ALA A 572 -10.09 7.51 7.84
N VAL A 573 -9.38 8.40 8.53
CA VAL A 573 -9.44 9.85 8.39
C VAL A 573 -8.23 10.30 7.60
N ASP A 574 -8.44 11.17 6.60
CA ASP A 574 -7.35 11.87 5.91
C ASP A 574 -7.13 13.21 6.62
N ILE A 575 -6.00 13.36 7.29
CA ILE A 575 -5.68 14.56 8.06
C ILE A 575 -4.71 15.41 7.22
N PRO A 576 -5.18 16.51 6.61
CA PRO A 576 -4.31 17.39 5.84
C PRO A 576 -3.16 17.95 6.69
N ASP A 577 -1.98 18.08 6.10
CA ASP A 577 -0.77 18.53 6.80
C ASP A 577 -0.93 19.94 7.44
N ASP A 578 -1.73 20.80 6.85
CA ASP A 578 -2.04 22.15 7.38
C ASP A 578 -2.95 22.08 8.62
N THR A 579 -3.86 21.13 8.68
CA THR A 579 -4.71 20.88 9.85
C THR A 579 -3.90 20.21 10.96
N TRP A 580 -3.02 19.25 10.62
CA TRP A 580 -2.15 18.59 11.57
C TRP A 580 -1.18 19.55 12.28
N GLN A 581 -0.71 20.57 11.60
CA GLN A 581 0.17 21.60 12.19
C GLN A 581 -0.50 22.41 13.32
N GLN A 582 -1.81 22.42 13.40
CA GLN A 582 -2.57 23.13 14.43
C GLN A 582 -2.86 22.27 15.65
N VAL A 583 -2.66 20.95 15.58
CA VAL A 583 -2.91 20.01 16.65
C VAL A 583 -1.83 20.12 17.71
N ARG A 584 -2.23 20.40 18.96
CA ARG A 584 -1.35 20.55 20.11
C ARG A 584 -1.74 19.65 21.27
N THR A 585 -3.02 19.36 21.42
CA THR A 585 -3.58 18.67 22.56
C THR A 585 -4.34 17.40 22.15
N VAL A 586 -4.65 16.55 23.11
CA VAL A 586 -5.53 15.38 22.91
C VAL A 586 -6.93 15.79 22.51
N GLY A 587 -7.43 16.93 23.03
CA GLY A 587 -8.70 17.51 22.63
C GLY A 587 -8.72 17.93 21.16
N ASP A 588 -7.61 18.48 20.63
CA ASP A 588 -7.49 18.79 19.20
C ASP A 588 -7.55 17.51 18.36
N LEU A 589 -6.88 16.42 18.80
CA LEU A 589 -6.97 15.11 18.14
C LEU A 589 -8.39 14.56 18.14
N ARG A 590 -9.09 14.63 19.29
CA ARG A 590 -10.52 14.26 19.35
C ARG A 590 -11.34 15.13 18.43
N GLY A 591 -11.06 16.42 18.38
CA GLY A 591 -11.69 17.36 17.46
C GLY A 591 -11.49 16.97 16.00
N LEU A 592 -10.37 16.40 15.59
CA LEU A 592 -10.10 15.91 14.24
C LEU A 592 -10.81 14.58 13.93
N ILE A 593 -10.91 13.72 14.92
CA ILE A 593 -11.55 12.41 14.78
C ILE A 593 -13.09 12.53 14.93
N THR A 594 -13.58 13.45 15.79
CA THR A 594 -14.99 13.64 16.13
C THR A 594 -15.82 14.54 15.18
N PRO A 595 -15.30 15.49 14.38
CA PRO A 595 -16.12 16.36 13.54
C PRO A 595 -16.90 15.62 12.46
N HIS A 596 -16.50 14.40 12.13
CA HIS A 596 -17.26 13.56 11.20
C HIS A 596 -18.49 12.94 11.85
N THR A 597 -18.57 12.90 13.18
CA THR A 597 -19.75 12.52 13.95
C THR A 597 -20.74 13.69 14.09
N ARG A 598 -20.26 14.90 14.35
CA ARG A 598 -21.12 16.10 14.60
C ARG A 598 -21.64 16.80 13.35
N MET A 599 -20.99 16.71 12.21
CA MET A 599 -21.51 17.31 10.97
C MET A 599 -22.75 16.59 10.42
N LYS A 600 -23.04 15.35 10.87
CA LYS A 600 -24.28 14.66 10.55
C LYS A 600 -25.44 15.06 11.47
N GLU A 601 -25.18 15.41 12.72
CA GLU A 601 -26.20 15.90 13.66
C GLU A 601 -26.68 17.33 13.32
N ALA A 602 -25.77 18.20 12.85
CA ALA A 602 -26.11 19.56 12.46
C ALA A 602 -26.96 19.65 11.17
N ALA A 603 -26.85 18.67 10.28
CA ALA A 603 -27.64 18.62 9.05
C ALA A 603 -29.08 18.11 9.27
N ALA A 604 -29.33 17.35 10.33
CA ALA A 604 -30.66 16.85 10.70
C ALA A 604 -31.46 17.83 11.58
N ALA A 605 -30.77 18.74 12.28
CA ALA A 605 -31.39 19.73 13.14
C ALA A 605 -31.71 21.10 12.47
N SER A 606 -31.25 21.31 11.24
CA SER A 606 -31.31 22.62 10.56
C SER A 606 -32.48 22.78 9.59
N SER A 607 -33.62 22.08 9.81
CA SER A 607 -34.86 22.38 9.11
C SER A 607 -35.88 23.16 9.95
N ALA A 608 -35.52 23.64 11.13
CA ALA A 608 -36.33 24.53 11.92
C ALA A 608 -35.48 25.69 12.45
N ASP A 609 -35.82 26.90 12.00
CA ASP A 609 -35.33 28.22 12.40
C ASP A 609 -34.04 28.73 11.72
N ALA A 610 -34.30 29.33 10.57
CA ALA A 610 -33.45 30.38 10.02
C ALA A 610 -33.78 31.69 10.72
N SER A 611 -32.93 32.19 11.59
CA SER A 611 -32.65 33.64 11.76
C SER A 611 -31.60 33.89 12.85
N LEU A 612 -30.63 34.74 12.49
CA LEU A 612 -29.75 35.57 13.32
C LEU A 612 -28.38 35.03 13.72
N ALA A 613 -27.45 35.84 13.26
CA ALA A 613 -26.08 36.12 13.70
C ALA A 613 -24.95 35.34 12.97
N GLN A 614 -24.65 35.82 11.81
CA GLN A 614 -23.33 35.70 11.18
C GLN A 614 -22.32 36.56 11.95
N SER A 615 -21.28 35.93 12.49
CA SER A 615 -20.01 36.60 12.73
C SER A 615 -18.94 35.94 11.85
N PRO A 616 -18.18 36.70 11.07
CA PRO A 616 -17.27 36.10 10.12
C PRO A 616 -15.96 35.68 10.82
N ILE A 617 -15.82 34.43 11.13
CA ILE A 617 -14.48 33.86 11.32
C ILE A 617 -13.89 33.69 9.93
N SER A 618 -12.96 34.55 9.61
CA SER A 618 -12.25 34.56 8.36
C SER A 618 -11.62 33.20 8.06
N ARG A 619 -12.21 32.47 7.11
CA ARG A 619 -11.54 31.41 6.36
C ARG A 619 -10.38 32.02 5.57
N ARG A 620 -9.25 32.22 6.19
CA ARG A 620 -7.99 32.14 5.47
C ARG A 620 -7.59 30.65 5.45
N ALA A 621 -8.12 29.93 4.49
CA ALA A 621 -7.48 28.74 3.97
C ALA A 621 -6.09 29.21 3.49
N GLY A 622 -5.08 29.03 4.31
CA GLY A 622 -3.71 29.10 3.89
C GLY A 622 -3.51 27.95 2.91
N THR A 623 -3.64 28.23 1.61
CA THR A 623 -3.13 27.35 0.58
C THR A 623 -1.68 27.09 0.95
N ASP A 624 -1.34 25.83 1.21
CA ASP A 624 0.05 25.41 1.40
C ASP A 624 0.81 25.71 0.10
N ASP A 625 1.41 26.90 0.08
CA ASP A 625 2.05 27.49 -1.09
C ASP A 625 3.49 26.96 -1.26
N THR A 626 3.80 25.87 -0.55
CA THR A 626 5.09 25.20 -0.58
C THR A 626 5.24 24.43 -1.89
N ALA A 627 6.06 24.93 -2.80
CA ALA A 627 6.29 24.28 -4.09
C ALA A 627 7.43 23.28 -4.02
N TYR A 628 7.17 22.10 -4.52
CA TYR A 628 8.15 21.03 -4.73
C TYR A 628 8.52 20.96 -6.22
N PRO A 629 9.53 21.71 -6.69
CA PRO A 629 9.78 21.91 -8.11
C PRO A 629 10.45 20.68 -8.72
N ARG A 630 9.91 20.17 -9.83
CA ARG A 630 10.53 19.12 -10.66
C ARG A 630 11.21 19.65 -11.92
N TRP A 631 11.02 20.93 -12.25
CA TRP A 631 11.66 21.55 -13.39
C TRP A 631 13.21 21.55 -13.32
N PRO A 632 13.87 21.55 -12.11
CA PRO A 632 15.33 21.44 -12.03
C PRO A 632 15.89 20.08 -12.52
N TRP A 633 15.02 19.10 -12.73
CA TRP A 633 15.39 17.77 -13.22
C TRP A 633 15.45 17.69 -14.75
N SER A 634 15.02 18.72 -15.46
CA SER A 634 15.08 18.79 -16.90
C SER A 634 16.55 18.79 -17.39
N ALA A 635 16.82 18.14 -18.52
CA ALA A 635 18.17 18.00 -19.05
C ALA A 635 18.94 19.32 -19.22
N PRO A 636 18.34 20.41 -19.75
CA PRO A 636 19.07 21.69 -19.88
C PRO A 636 19.52 22.25 -18.52
N ILE A 637 18.66 22.17 -17.51
CA ILE A 637 18.98 22.69 -16.17
C ILE A 637 20.02 21.79 -15.48
N CYS A 638 19.95 20.48 -15.69
CA CYS A 638 20.99 19.57 -15.22
C CYS A 638 22.36 19.88 -15.82
N TRP A 639 22.43 20.16 -17.12
CA TRP A 639 23.67 20.57 -17.79
C TRP A 639 24.20 21.90 -17.24
N LEU A 640 23.32 22.89 -17.07
CA LEU A 640 23.69 24.18 -16.47
C LEU A 640 24.25 24.00 -15.06
N ARG A 641 23.60 23.16 -14.25
CA ARG A 641 24.06 22.83 -12.88
C ARG A 641 25.44 22.17 -12.91
N VAL A 642 25.64 21.19 -13.75
CA VAL A 642 26.94 20.50 -13.87
C VAL A 642 28.03 21.49 -14.26
N ALA A 643 27.79 22.35 -15.26
CA ALA A 643 28.75 23.36 -15.67
C ALA A 643 29.06 24.34 -14.51
N PHE A 644 28.04 24.83 -13.80
CA PHE A 644 28.23 25.70 -12.64
C PHE A 644 29.02 25.00 -11.51
N LEU A 645 28.67 23.77 -11.17
CA LEU A 645 29.35 23.06 -10.10
C LEU A 645 30.82 22.77 -10.42
N GLU A 646 31.12 22.28 -11.62
CA GLU A 646 32.48 21.87 -12.00
C GLU A 646 33.39 23.05 -12.38
N CYS A 647 32.85 24.08 -13.03
CA CYS A 647 33.65 25.22 -13.52
C CYS A 647 33.72 26.40 -12.55
N ILE A 648 32.74 26.55 -11.64
CA ILE A 648 32.68 27.70 -10.76
C ILE A 648 32.72 27.27 -9.28
N SER A 649 31.72 26.49 -8.83
CA SER A 649 31.54 26.21 -7.40
C SER A 649 32.73 25.44 -6.80
N ILE A 650 33.14 24.34 -7.42
CA ILE A 650 34.21 23.50 -6.92
C ILE A 650 35.59 24.20 -6.98
N PRO A 651 36.02 24.82 -8.11
CA PRO A 651 37.27 25.58 -8.14
C PRO A 651 37.30 26.70 -7.13
N LEU A 652 36.23 27.46 -6.98
CA LEU A 652 36.12 28.55 -6.01
C LEU A 652 36.21 28.04 -4.56
N THR A 653 35.61 26.89 -4.26
CA THR A 653 35.68 26.25 -2.93
C THR A 653 37.12 25.86 -2.61
N HIS A 654 37.85 25.26 -3.55
CA HIS A 654 39.25 24.89 -3.37
C HIS A 654 40.15 26.13 -3.21
N LEU A 655 39.90 27.19 -3.98
CA LEU A 655 40.67 28.42 -3.93
C LEU A 655 40.48 29.17 -2.58
N LEU A 656 39.20 29.23 -2.09
CA LEU A 656 38.88 30.00 -0.90
C LEU A 656 39.09 29.25 0.43
N LEU A 657 38.88 27.95 0.47
CA LEU A 657 38.78 27.16 1.70
C LEU A 657 39.80 26.01 1.78
N SER A 658 40.54 25.73 0.73
CA SER A 658 41.56 24.65 0.64
C SER A 658 41.19 23.40 1.41
N PRO A 659 40.04 22.73 1.10
CA PRO A 659 39.51 21.63 1.90
C PRO A 659 40.44 20.41 1.87
N ARG A 660 40.81 19.90 3.03
CA ARG A 660 41.48 18.61 3.17
C ARG A 660 40.43 17.52 3.26
N ILE A 661 40.34 16.68 2.24
CA ILE A 661 39.33 15.61 2.19
C ILE A 661 39.95 14.31 2.67
N VAL A 662 39.38 13.73 3.71
CA VAL A 662 39.81 12.45 4.30
C VAL A 662 38.70 11.42 4.04
N ARG A 663 39.05 10.34 3.35
CA ARG A 663 38.12 9.21 3.08
C ARG A 663 38.86 7.92 3.43
N PRO A 664 38.29 7.09 4.33
CA PRO A 664 38.93 5.81 4.67
C PRO A 664 38.82 4.82 3.50
N HIS A 665 37.69 4.82 2.77
CA HIS A 665 37.45 3.88 1.68
C HIS A 665 36.89 4.58 0.43
N PRO A 666 37.09 4.01 -0.78
CA PRO A 666 36.44 4.50 -2.00
C PRO A 666 34.92 4.35 -1.91
N LEU A 667 34.17 5.36 -2.33
CA LEU A 667 32.70 5.28 -2.41
C LEU A 667 32.31 4.46 -3.66
N GLU A 668 32.02 3.18 -3.49
CA GLU A 668 31.65 2.25 -4.57
C GLU A 668 30.17 2.19 -4.87
N SER A 669 29.31 2.68 -3.95
CA SER A 669 27.85 2.63 -4.15
C SER A 669 27.44 3.28 -5.46
N ARG A 670 26.70 2.52 -6.26
CA ARG A 670 26.06 3.01 -7.50
C ARG A 670 24.62 3.50 -7.26
N LYS A 671 24.08 3.24 -6.06
CA LYS A 671 22.73 3.68 -5.65
C LYS A 671 22.76 5.13 -5.18
N PRO A 672 21.64 5.86 -5.31
CA PRO A 672 21.50 7.18 -4.70
C PRO A 672 21.67 7.10 -3.18
N LEU A 673 22.39 8.06 -2.60
CA LEU A 673 22.71 8.13 -1.17
C LEU A 673 21.91 9.23 -0.48
N LEU A 674 21.59 9.02 0.78
CA LEU A 674 21.15 10.07 1.68
C LEU A 674 22.40 10.63 2.38
N ILE A 675 22.82 11.85 2.06
CA ILE A 675 24.06 12.46 2.55
C ILE A 675 23.72 13.37 3.70
N VAL A 676 24.32 13.12 4.85
CA VAL A 676 24.08 13.84 6.10
C VAL A 676 25.33 14.61 6.50
N ALA A 677 25.21 15.92 6.72
CA ALA A 677 26.36 16.77 7.07
C ALA A 677 26.00 17.75 8.19
N ASN A 678 26.98 18.16 9.00
CA ASN A 678 26.79 19.20 10.03
C ASN A 678 26.63 20.60 9.41
N HIS A 679 25.86 21.47 10.08
CA HIS A 679 25.50 22.81 9.56
C HIS A 679 26.02 23.93 10.43
N VAL A 680 27.10 24.56 10.00
CA VAL A 680 27.80 25.62 10.73
C VAL A 680 27.75 26.97 10.00
N THR A 681 27.96 26.96 8.68
CA THR A 681 28.14 28.18 7.87
C THR A 681 27.24 28.17 6.61
N ALA A 682 27.30 29.24 5.82
CA ALA A 682 26.66 29.28 4.51
C ALA A 682 27.45 28.51 3.42
N TYR A 683 28.69 28.12 3.71
CA TYR A 683 29.60 27.45 2.77
C TYR A 683 29.58 25.92 2.89
N ASP A 684 28.78 25.39 3.78
CA ASP A 684 28.75 23.94 4.07
C ASP A 684 28.39 23.12 2.83
N LEU A 685 27.40 23.56 2.06
CA LEU A 685 26.99 22.84 0.87
C LEU A 685 28.09 22.75 -0.20
N PRO A 686 28.78 23.83 -0.62
CA PRO A 686 29.93 23.73 -1.52
C PRO A 686 31.05 22.81 -0.99
N LEU A 687 31.31 22.79 0.30
CA LEU A 687 32.31 21.90 0.92
C LEU A 687 31.91 20.44 0.84
N VAL A 688 30.65 20.11 1.19
CA VAL A 688 30.13 18.76 1.04
C VAL A 688 30.25 18.31 -0.41
N LEU A 689 29.88 19.16 -1.39
CA LEU A 689 29.98 18.84 -2.81
C LEU A 689 31.42 18.65 -3.28
N ALA A 690 32.38 19.42 -2.76
CA ALA A 690 33.80 19.23 -3.06
C ALA A 690 34.32 17.88 -2.54
N ALA A 691 33.75 17.39 -1.43
CA ALA A 691 34.13 16.11 -0.86
C ALA A 691 33.54 14.90 -1.61
N LEU A 692 32.55 15.07 -2.45
CA LEU A 692 31.86 13.97 -3.14
C LEU A 692 32.53 13.65 -4.50
N PRO A 693 32.54 12.39 -4.96
CA PRO A 693 32.92 12.03 -6.31
C PRO A 693 32.04 12.73 -7.37
N ALA A 694 32.62 13.07 -8.52
CA ALA A 694 31.90 13.78 -9.59
C ALA A 694 30.59 13.10 -10.01
N ARG A 695 30.56 11.76 -10.05
CA ARG A 695 29.35 10.97 -10.37
C ARG A 695 28.19 11.24 -9.41
N ILE A 696 28.46 11.49 -8.11
CA ILE A 696 27.45 11.74 -7.08
C ILE A 696 27.09 13.23 -7.09
N ARG A 697 28.08 14.14 -6.99
CA ARG A 697 27.83 15.59 -6.89
C ARG A 697 27.11 16.19 -8.10
N ARG A 698 27.21 15.58 -9.29
CA ARG A 698 26.47 16.00 -10.50
C ARG A 698 25.00 15.64 -10.45
N ARG A 699 24.62 14.70 -9.59
CA ARG A 699 23.24 14.23 -9.42
C ARG A 699 22.83 14.36 -7.96
N ILE A 700 22.49 15.59 -7.56
CA ILE A 700 22.08 15.90 -6.19
C ILE A 700 20.72 16.58 -6.15
N ALA A 701 20.07 16.46 -4.99
CA ALA A 701 18.98 17.30 -4.52
C ALA A 701 19.28 17.72 -3.09
N VAL A 702 18.96 18.96 -2.72
CA VAL A 702 19.36 19.52 -1.42
C VAL A 702 18.13 19.94 -0.64
N ALA A 703 17.95 19.40 0.54
CA ALA A 703 16.91 19.79 1.46
C ALA A 703 17.26 21.15 2.10
N MET A 704 16.35 22.11 2.04
CA MET A 704 16.54 23.46 2.55
C MET A 704 15.32 23.89 3.37
N ALA A 705 15.51 24.74 4.38
CA ALA A 705 14.43 25.22 5.24
C ALA A 705 13.25 25.76 4.42
N GLY A 706 12.07 25.16 4.57
CA GLY A 706 10.88 25.45 3.77
C GLY A 706 10.42 26.88 3.89
N GLY A 707 10.44 27.45 5.10
CA GLY A 707 10.10 28.87 5.33
C GLY A 707 10.98 29.86 4.57
N LEU A 708 12.28 29.53 4.40
CA LEU A 708 13.20 30.38 3.66
C LEU A 708 12.91 30.34 2.14
N LEU A 709 12.73 29.15 1.58
CA LEU A 709 12.42 28.99 0.15
C LEU A 709 11.07 29.61 -0.22
N THR A 710 10.04 29.38 0.59
CA THR A 710 8.72 29.97 0.39
C THR A 710 8.77 31.49 0.52
N GLY A 711 9.51 31.99 1.51
CA GLY A 711 9.73 33.42 1.70
C GLY A 711 10.43 34.07 0.50
N TRP A 712 11.44 33.46 -0.07
CA TRP A 712 12.11 33.95 -1.28
C TRP A 712 11.20 33.95 -2.49
N ARG A 713 10.45 32.87 -2.67
CA ARG A 713 9.51 32.74 -3.79
C ARG A 713 8.46 33.86 -3.83
N HIS A 714 7.97 34.28 -2.65
CA HIS A 714 6.90 35.25 -2.52
C HIS A 714 7.38 36.64 -2.10
N ALA A 715 8.66 36.93 -2.19
CA ALA A 715 9.26 38.22 -1.81
C ALA A 715 8.96 38.65 -0.35
N ARG A 716 8.81 37.69 0.58
CA ARG A 716 8.43 37.95 2.00
C ARG A 716 9.60 37.86 3.00
N ALA A 717 10.76 37.35 2.62
CA ALA A 717 11.77 36.80 3.54
C ALA A 717 12.94 37.75 3.86
N GLU A 718 12.98 39.01 3.47
CA GLU A 718 14.17 39.84 3.66
C GLU A 718 14.00 40.90 4.74
N ARG A 719 15.04 41.05 5.61
CA ARG A 719 15.17 42.13 6.58
C ARG A 719 15.26 43.52 5.95
N HIS A 720 15.76 43.59 4.70
CA HIS A 720 15.90 44.83 3.94
C HIS A 720 14.88 44.93 2.83
N ALA A 721 13.93 45.85 2.90
CA ALA A 721 12.83 45.97 1.97
C ALA A 721 13.25 46.13 0.50
N TRP A 722 14.41 46.76 0.22
CA TRP A 722 14.94 47.00 -1.13
C TRP A 722 15.46 45.73 -1.82
N LEU A 723 15.80 44.64 -1.05
CA LEU A 723 16.23 43.37 -1.60
C LEU A 723 15.06 42.44 -1.95
N ARG A 724 13.85 42.72 -1.46
CA ARG A 724 12.67 41.86 -1.67
C ARG A 724 12.40 41.54 -3.15
N PRO A 725 12.49 42.45 -4.12
CA PRO A 725 12.25 42.14 -5.53
C PRO A 725 13.28 41.17 -6.14
N LEU A 726 14.47 41.03 -5.53
CA LEU A 726 15.53 40.11 -5.98
C LEU A 726 15.38 38.67 -5.41
N THR A 727 14.54 38.50 -4.39
CA THR A 727 14.43 37.17 -3.73
C THR A 727 13.78 36.09 -4.61
N PRO A 728 12.81 36.35 -5.52
CA PRO A 728 12.35 35.38 -6.47
C PRO A 728 13.45 34.92 -7.45
N LEU A 729 14.31 35.81 -7.88
CA LEU A 729 15.46 35.46 -8.72
C LEU A 729 16.44 34.59 -7.96
N ALA A 730 16.71 34.90 -6.68
CA ALA A 730 17.53 34.06 -5.80
C ALA A 730 16.91 32.66 -5.63
N TYR A 731 15.60 32.52 -5.43
CA TYR A 731 14.88 31.26 -5.40
C TYR A 731 15.12 30.46 -6.68
N TRP A 732 14.92 31.05 -7.86
CA TRP A 732 15.12 30.38 -9.14
C TRP A 732 16.57 29.93 -9.36
N LEU A 733 17.54 30.82 -9.05
CA LEU A 733 18.97 30.49 -9.17
C LEU A 733 19.40 29.38 -8.24
N VAL A 734 19.06 29.45 -6.95
CA VAL A 734 19.45 28.41 -5.97
C VAL A 734 18.77 27.09 -6.30
N THR A 735 17.50 27.13 -6.70
CA THR A 735 16.78 25.91 -7.10
C THR A 735 17.34 25.30 -8.40
N ALA A 736 17.73 26.11 -9.38
CA ALA A 736 18.39 25.61 -10.61
C ALA A 736 19.75 25.00 -10.33
N LEU A 737 20.61 25.74 -9.62
CA LEU A 737 22.03 25.42 -9.46
C LEU A 737 22.30 24.33 -8.42
N PHE A 738 21.45 24.18 -7.39
CA PHE A 738 21.63 23.21 -6.31
C PHE A 738 20.48 22.21 -6.19
N ASN A 739 19.43 22.34 -7.04
CA ASN A 739 18.25 21.47 -7.00
C ASN A 739 17.62 21.43 -5.59
N THR A 740 17.36 22.61 -5.04
CA THR A 740 16.84 22.73 -3.68
C THR A 740 15.34 22.45 -3.61
N PHE A 741 14.92 21.79 -2.53
CA PHE A 741 13.51 21.58 -2.22
C PHE A 741 13.23 21.91 -0.74
N PRO A 742 11.99 22.29 -0.39
CA PRO A 742 11.66 22.70 0.97
C PRO A 742 11.60 21.51 1.92
N LEU A 743 12.20 21.66 3.11
CA LEU A 743 12.03 20.79 4.26
C LEU A 743 11.39 21.63 5.39
N PRO A 744 10.17 21.30 5.86
CA PRO A 744 9.54 21.96 7.00
C PRO A 744 10.36 21.83 8.27
N GLN A 745 10.26 22.81 9.18
CA GLN A 745 10.91 22.77 10.50
C GLN A 745 9.95 22.31 11.63
N GLY A 746 8.75 21.91 11.28
CA GLY A 746 7.69 21.41 12.15
C GLY A 746 6.98 20.22 11.51
N ALA A 747 5.66 20.16 11.54
CA ALA A 747 4.87 19.14 10.89
C ALA A 747 4.83 19.30 9.36
N GLY A 748 4.40 18.29 8.60
CA GLY A 748 4.25 18.37 7.14
C GLY A 748 5.40 17.77 6.32
N PHE A 749 6.17 16.83 6.89
CA PHE A 749 7.33 16.22 6.21
C PHE A 749 6.98 15.29 5.03
N ARG A 750 5.74 14.79 4.94
CA ARG A 750 5.34 13.79 3.91
C ARG A 750 5.67 14.23 2.49
N ARG A 751 5.32 15.47 2.11
CA ARG A 751 5.60 15.99 0.76
C ARG A 751 7.09 16.14 0.50
N SER A 752 7.86 16.56 1.51
CA SER A 752 9.32 16.66 1.41
C SER A 752 9.95 15.29 1.25
N PHE A 753 9.51 14.29 2.01
CA PHE A 753 10.00 12.92 1.92
C PHE A 753 9.61 12.27 0.58
N ALA A 754 8.38 12.48 0.12
CA ALA A 754 7.94 12.04 -1.20
C ALA A 754 8.78 12.68 -2.33
N HIS A 755 9.14 13.97 -2.20
CA HIS A 755 10.00 14.64 -3.17
C HIS A 755 11.44 14.11 -3.11
N ALA A 756 11.98 13.89 -1.92
CA ALA A 756 13.30 13.27 -1.73
C ALA A 756 13.35 11.86 -2.35
N GLY A 757 12.34 11.02 -2.08
CA GLY A 757 12.20 9.69 -2.69
C GLY A 757 12.13 9.76 -4.22
N ALA A 758 11.31 10.66 -4.77
CA ALA A 758 11.22 10.88 -6.21
C ALA A 758 12.53 11.37 -6.83
N ALA A 759 13.30 12.22 -6.15
CA ALA A 759 14.64 12.63 -6.60
C ALA A 759 15.61 11.43 -6.63
N MET A 760 15.57 10.58 -5.61
CA MET A 760 16.38 9.35 -5.56
C MET A 760 15.97 8.36 -6.66
N ASP A 761 14.70 8.24 -7.00
CA ASP A 761 14.20 7.42 -8.12
C ASP A 761 14.72 7.93 -9.48
N HIS A 762 15.03 9.24 -9.59
CA HIS A 762 15.71 9.83 -10.75
C HIS A 762 17.25 9.72 -10.67
N GLY A 763 17.78 8.91 -9.77
CA GLY A 763 19.21 8.67 -9.60
C GLY A 763 19.97 9.82 -8.92
N MET A 764 19.29 10.69 -8.16
CA MET A 764 19.90 11.82 -7.44
C MET A 764 20.13 11.45 -5.98
N SER A 765 21.32 11.77 -5.44
CA SER A 765 21.57 11.69 -4.00
C SER A 765 21.00 12.91 -3.30
N VAL A 766 20.47 12.72 -2.10
CA VAL A 766 19.82 13.78 -1.32
C VAL A 766 20.74 14.24 -0.21
N ILE A 767 21.00 15.56 -0.13
CA ILE A 767 21.81 16.17 0.93
C ILE A 767 20.86 16.83 1.93
N LEU A 768 21.09 16.56 3.22
CA LEU A 768 20.36 17.21 4.31
C LEU A 768 21.28 17.47 5.53
N PHE A 769 20.85 18.43 6.34
CA PHE A 769 21.53 18.84 7.56
C PHE A 769 20.69 18.41 8.77
N PRO A 770 21.12 17.40 9.54
CA PRO A 770 20.31 16.72 10.54
C PRO A 770 19.90 17.59 11.73
N GLU A 771 20.64 18.67 11.98
CA GLU A 771 20.42 19.58 13.09
C GLU A 771 19.21 20.53 12.86
N GLY A 772 18.70 20.62 11.63
CA GLY A 772 17.57 21.49 11.24
C GLY A 772 17.85 22.99 11.35
N ARG A 773 18.95 23.41 11.96
CA ARG A 773 19.40 24.79 12.13
C ARG A 773 20.92 24.88 12.15
N ARG A 774 21.47 26.05 11.84
CA ARG A 774 22.90 26.29 11.92
C ARG A 774 23.34 26.37 13.39
N SER A 775 24.40 25.65 13.75
CA SER A 775 24.95 25.73 15.10
C SER A 775 25.54 27.12 15.37
N GLY A 776 25.24 27.70 16.53
CA GLY A 776 25.71 29.02 16.93
C GLY A 776 27.21 29.02 17.27
N ASP A 777 27.64 28.01 17.96
CA ASP A 777 28.95 27.80 18.58
C ASP A 777 29.85 26.77 17.88
N ALA A 778 29.42 26.26 16.73
CA ALA A 778 30.08 25.18 15.98
C ALA A 778 30.09 23.82 16.68
N THR A 779 29.35 23.65 17.76
CA THR A 779 29.11 22.33 18.36
C THR A 779 28.03 21.58 17.58
N LEU A 780 28.12 20.26 17.48
CA LEU A 780 27.13 19.44 16.84
C LEU A 780 25.83 19.42 17.67
N GLY A 781 24.72 19.87 17.06
CA GLY A 781 23.39 19.76 17.65
C GLY A 781 22.89 18.31 17.64
N ALA A 782 21.84 18.03 18.40
CA ALA A 782 21.13 16.75 18.34
C ALA A 782 20.51 16.54 16.96
N PHE A 783 20.54 15.30 16.47
CA PHE A 783 19.94 14.94 15.19
C PHE A 783 18.42 14.85 15.32
N GLN A 784 17.72 15.39 14.34
CA GLN A 784 16.26 15.25 14.27
C GLN A 784 15.90 13.81 13.92
N SER A 785 14.98 13.22 14.64
CA SER A 785 14.51 11.82 14.44
C SER A 785 13.93 11.53 13.05
N GLY A 786 13.43 12.57 12.35
CA GLY A 786 12.96 12.48 10.97
C GLY A 786 13.97 11.93 9.95
N ILE A 787 15.28 11.91 10.29
CA ILE A 787 16.31 11.33 9.41
C ILE A 787 16.22 9.82 9.36
N GLY A 788 16.03 9.16 10.50
CA GLY A 788 15.82 7.71 10.55
C GLY A 788 14.55 7.31 9.80
N LEU A 789 13.48 8.11 9.93
CA LEU A 789 12.25 7.90 9.17
C LEU A 789 12.48 8.06 7.66
N LEU A 790 13.20 9.11 7.23
CA LEU A 790 13.51 9.30 5.82
C LEU A 790 14.39 8.16 5.28
N ALA A 791 15.38 7.69 6.04
CA ALA A 791 16.22 6.55 5.68
C ALA A 791 15.39 5.28 5.50
N ARG A 792 14.46 5.00 6.41
CA ARG A 792 13.52 3.89 6.34
C ARG A 792 12.61 4.00 5.10
N GLU A 793 11.95 5.15 4.94
CA GLU A 793 10.98 5.39 3.87
C GLU A 793 11.62 5.41 2.47
N SER A 794 12.89 5.79 2.38
CA SER A 794 13.64 5.79 1.11
C SER A 794 14.45 4.53 0.88
N ALA A 795 14.54 3.61 1.85
CA ALA A 795 15.42 2.44 1.83
C ALA A 795 16.85 2.82 1.34
N ALA A 796 17.36 3.96 1.81
CA ALA A 796 18.60 4.55 1.33
C ALA A 796 19.77 4.27 2.27
N GLU A 797 20.96 4.11 1.69
CA GLU A 797 22.20 4.16 2.43
C GLU A 797 22.49 5.60 2.85
N VAL A 798 22.83 5.82 4.13
CA VAL A 798 23.13 7.14 4.70
C VAL A 798 24.63 7.34 4.74
N LEU A 799 25.12 8.40 4.09
CA LEU A 799 26.54 8.75 4.04
C LEU A 799 26.80 9.93 5.01
N PRO A 800 27.49 9.72 6.14
CA PRO A 800 27.89 10.82 7.01
C PRO A 800 29.09 11.58 6.45
N VAL A 801 29.00 12.92 6.44
CA VAL A 801 30.05 13.83 5.98
C VAL A 801 30.28 14.89 7.05
N ALA A 802 31.38 14.77 7.80
CA ALA A 802 31.70 15.66 8.90
C ALA A 802 32.70 16.75 8.48
N MET A 803 32.37 18.00 8.75
CA MET A 803 33.22 19.16 8.48
C MET A 803 33.82 19.71 9.78
N VAL A 804 35.14 19.75 9.86
CA VAL A 804 35.92 20.21 11.01
C VAL A 804 36.68 21.50 10.66
N GLY A 805 36.79 22.42 11.63
CA GLY A 805 37.50 23.71 11.48
C GLY A 805 36.61 24.90 11.05
N LEU A 806 35.32 24.66 10.78
CA LEU A 806 34.37 25.73 10.40
C LEU A 806 34.09 26.73 11.54
N GLY A 807 34.20 26.31 12.79
CA GLY A 807 34.01 27.14 13.97
C GLY A 807 35.02 28.30 14.02
N GLU A 808 36.30 28.03 13.74
CA GLU A 808 37.34 29.03 13.69
C GLU A 808 37.09 30.07 12.58
N ILE A 809 36.63 29.62 11.41
CA ILE A 809 36.27 30.51 10.31
C ILE A 809 35.12 31.42 10.72
N LYS A 810 34.12 30.88 11.42
CA LYS A 810 32.96 31.65 11.90
C LYS A 810 33.31 32.67 12.97
N GLN A 811 34.19 32.33 13.91
CA GLN A 811 34.63 33.22 15.02
C GLN A 811 35.51 34.38 14.54
N ARG A 812 36.24 34.19 13.43
CA ARG A 812 36.97 35.28 12.75
C ARG A 812 36.00 36.25 12.07
N LYS A 813 35.33 37.14 12.84
CA LYS A 813 34.40 38.17 12.39
C LYS A 813 34.94 39.11 11.30
N GLN A 814 36.13 38.84 10.74
CA GLN A 814 36.80 39.67 9.77
C GLN A 814 36.86 39.05 8.38
N ARG A 815 36.27 39.80 7.48
CA ARG A 815 36.41 39.76 6.00
C ARG A 815 36.25 38.44 5.26
N TRP A 816 35.40 38.49 4.27
CA TRP A 816 34.95 37.47 3.34
C TRP A 816 36.07 36.66 2.61
N PHE A 817 37.34 36.96 2.76
CA PHE A 817 38.43 36.51 1.92
C PHE A 817 39.69 36.04 2.68
N ARG A 818 39.58 35.33 3.78
CA ARG A 818 40.76 34.64 4.33
C ARG A 818 40.65 33.14 4.18
N PRO A 819 41.61 32.50 3.47
CA PRO A 819 41.65 31.05 3.35
C PRO A 819 41.81 30.43 4.73
N GLY A 820 40.99 29.47 5.06
CA GLY A 820 41.10 28.62 6.24
C GLY A 820 41.19 27.17 5.78
N THR A 821 41.94 26.36 6.50
CA THR A 821 41.99 24.92 6.26
C THR A 821 40.76 24.31 6.92
N VAL A 822 39.91 23.64 6.09
CA VAL A 822 38.75 22.86 6.53
C VAL A 822 39.04 21.41 6.28
N THR A 823 38.91 20.56 7.28
CA THR A 823 39.01 19.12 7.08
C THR A 823 37.60 18.54 6.90
N ILE A 824 37.40 17.81 5.80
CA ILE A 824 36.13 17.13 5.50
C ILE A 824 36.38 15.63 5.60
N ARG A 825 35.68 14.97 6.50
CA ARG A 825 35.78 13.54 6.73
C ARG A 825 34.52 12.87 6.20
N VAL A 826 34.71 11.96 5.28
CA VAL A 826 33.62 11.19 4.67
C VAL A 826 33.64 9.81 5.28
N GLY A 827 32.59 9.44 6.01
CA GLY A 827 32.47 8.10 6.60
C GLY A 827 32.00 7.04 5.60
N ASP A 828 31.82 5.83 6.08
CA ASP A 828 31.25 4.75 5.29
C ASP A 828 29.72 4.85 5.23
N PRO A 829 29.08 4.43 4.14
CA PRO A 829 27.63 4.38 4.06
C PRO A 829 27.02 3.42 5.09
N ILE A 830 25.95 3.84 5.76
CA ILE A 830 25.26 3.11 6.82
C ILE A 830 23.86 2.77 6.34
N THR A 831 23.46 1.52 6.54
CA THR A 831 22.08 1.06 6.29
C THR A 831 21.36 0.83 7.61
N MET A 832 20.04 1.01 7.59
CA MET A 832 19.19 0.61 8.71
C MET A 832 19.14 -0.92 8.79
N GLU A 833 19.29 -1.44 10.01
CA GLU A 833 19.25 -2.89 10.25
C GLU A 833 17.80 -3.40 10.31
N SER A 834 17.62 -4.69 10.02
CA SER A 834 16.29 -5.30 10.09
C SER A 834 15.76 -5.28 11.51
N GLY A 835 14.60 -4.64 11.72
CA GLY A 835 13.99 -4.49 13.05
C GLY A 835 14.44 -3.27 13.86
N GLU A 836 15.40 -2.49 13.34
CA GLU A 836 15.86 -1.25 13.98
C GLU A 836 14.78 -0.16 13.85
N THR A 837 14.51 0.53 14.96
CA THR A 837 13.58 1.66 14.91
C THR A 837 14.24 2.90 14.28
N PRO A 838 13.47 3.83 13.70
CA PRO A 838 14.03 5.10 13.20
C PRO A 838 14.77 5.91 14.25
N GLN A 839 14.36 5.84 15.51
CA GLN A 839 15.03 6.49 16.63
C GLN A 839 16.40 5.86 16.92
N ASP A 840 16.46 4.52 17.02
CA ASP A 840 17.70 3.79 17.27
C ASP A 840 18.70 4.02 16.14
N PHE A 841 18.24 3.97 14.90
CA PHE A 841 19.06 4.30 13.74
C PHE A 841 19.60 5.72 13.80
N THR A 842 18.77 6.70 14.16
CA THR A 842 19.20 8.12 14.28
C THR A 842 20.24 8.27 15.37
N ALA A 843 20.08 7.60 16.53
CA ALA A 843 21.04 7.62 17.63
C ALA A 843 22.37 6.96 17.21
N ARG A 844 22.32 5.82 16.52
CA ARG A 844 23.50 5.14 15.98
C ARG A 844 24.24 6.00 14.93
N LEU A 845 23.51 6.63 14.02
CA LEU A 845 24.06 7.56 13.04
C LEU A 845 24.73 8.77 13.73
N GLU A 846 24.08 9.35 14.73
CA GLU A 846 24.63 10.48 15.51
C GLU A 846 25.92 10.07 16.26
N ALA A 847 25.95 8.91 16.88
CA ALA A 847 27.14 8.39 17.56
C ALA A 847 28.32 8.20 16.58
N GLN A 848 28.07 7.61 15.41
CA GLN A 848 29.10 7.46 14.37
C GLN A 848 29.55 8.81 13.82
N PHE A 849 28.64 9.76 13.66
CA PHE A 849 28.97 11.11 13.21
C PHE A 849 29.85 11.84 14.24
N ARG A 850 29.57 11.72 15.53
CA ARG A 850 30.40 12.26 16.62
C ARG A 850 31.78 11.62 16.63
N ALA A 851 31.87 10.30 16.44
CA ALA A 851 33.15 9.61 16.34
C ALA A 851 33.96 10.11 15.11
N LEU A 852 33.29 10.37 13.99
CA LEU A 852 33.94 10.92 12.78
C LEU A 852 34.45 12.35 13.02
N LEU A 853 33.75 13.17 13.80
CA LEU A 853 34.24 14.52 14.19
C LEU A 853 35.42 14.45 15.14
N ALA A 854 35.50 13.47 16.04
CA ALA A 854 36.54 13.33 17.07
C ALA A 854 37.86 12.70 16.57
N GLN A 855 37.89 12.13 15.34
CA GLN A 855 39.10 11.58 14.74
C GLN A 855 40.20 12.69 14.71
N PRO A 856 41.49 12.37 14.90
CA PRO A 856 42.57 13.35 14.89
C PRO A 856 42.87 13.95 13.51
#